data_29f1e24b177b100f762d145ca7c72b30
#
_entry.id   29f1e24b177b100f762d145ca7c72b30
#
_cell.length_a   1.000
_cell.length_b   1.000
_cell.length_c   1.000
_cell.angle_alpha   90.00
_cell.angle_beta   90.00
_cell.angle_gamma   90.00
#
_symmetry.space_group_name_H-M   'P 1'
#
loop_
_entity.id
_entity.type
_entity.pdbx_description
1 polymer ?
#
loop_
_entity_poly.entity_id
_entity_poly.type
_entity_poly.pdbx_seq_one_letter_code
_entity_poly.pdbx_strand_id
1 'polypeptide(L)'
;MDSSTDPSKLVQFQGTDYQVIKEGRAHILNPPAQEAASKATRRDLKEEDESQSVFYNPIQQFNRDLSVLAIRAYGESLLESKKQKHKKRTQGKKRKREVDSEDQASKSATDGANEVKPEGEQTGNGKQEAQPDSEPSYTILDALSATGLRALRYASELPVSRVVANDLSASAIKSMKTNIEYNELQDRIQPNLGDARTYMYSLGALQKFDVIDLDPYGTASPFIDAAIQGVRDGGLLCVTCTDAGVWASTGYPEKAFSLYGGVSIKGSHSHEGGLRLILNSLAMSAAKYGLAIEPLLSLSIDFYARVFVRVYRSPALVKFTAGNTMLVYNCDSGCGAWSTQPIAATKQRLDKKGNPFYHYGLAQGPSAGTHCEHCGFKTHIAGPMWGGPLHNPHYIQKILAILPTLDPKTYQTIPRIEGMLTTALEEDLDLTPAVPKAGQQPTSEAETAETKSQDPECPAIIPRMNPAALEKYPFYFNLGFLSKVLHCTTIPMDEFRGAVRSCGYRTTRSHAKPNSIRTDAPWSVIWEIMREWVRQHSPIKESSIKPGTPGAAIMAKSRNNLRKVHEGDQWLAQLKRDLLNAVESGKDVSDLITKVEASLYRSGLQRALRPAAGSSEEELPDADAEPKPADIMKPPTSTRPFERPHPSTLDIKFDAALGREASDAHTKKRLVRYQLNPRANWGPLNRAAVASK
;
A
#
# COMPACT_ATOMS: atom_id res chain seq x y z
N MET A 1 -16.13 20.93 -34.27
CA MET A 1 -16.08 22.37 -34.02
C MET A 1 -14.91 22.65 -33.11
N ASP A 2 -13.83 23.13 -33.71
CA ASP A 2 -12.59 23.48 -33.03
C ASP A 2 -12.77 24.85 -32.37
N SER A 3 -12.92 24.92 -31.07
CA SER A 3 -12.82 26.16 -30.33
C SER A 3 -11.74 26.01 -29.26
N SER A 4 -10.54 26.50 -29.61
CA SER A 4 -9.55 26.90 -28.62
C SER A 4 -10.25 27.88 -27.67
N THR A 5 -10.55 27.46 -26.45
CA THR A 5 -11.18 28.32 -25.45
C THR A 5 -10.13 29.33 -24.99
N ASP A 6 -10.22 30.53 -25.57
CA ASP A 6 -9.55 31.72 -25.07
C ASP A 6 -10.05 31.97 -23.63
N PRO A 7 -9.18 32.00 -22.60
CA PRO A 7 -9.59 32.21 -21.22
C PRO A 7 -10.22 33.60 -20.95
N SER A 8 -10.23 34.48 -21.92
CA SER A 8 -10.86 35.79 -21.85
C SER A 8 -12.33 35.85 -22.32
N LYS A 9 -12.87 34.72 -22.87
CA LYS A 9 -14.21 34.74 -23.47
C LYS A 9 -15.28 34.38 -22.42
N LEU A 10 -16.06 35.38 -22.04
CA LEU A 10 -17.25 35.18 -21.22
C LEU A 10 -18.35 34.51 -22.04
N VAL A 11 -19.08 33.60 -21.44
CA VAL A 11 -20.26 32.92 -22.01
C VAL A 11 -21.48 33.36 -21.21
N GLN A 12 -22.50 33.84 -21.89
CA GLN A 12 -23.77 34.17 -21.27
C GLN A 12 -24.62 32.88 -21.13
N PHE A 13 -24.98 32.55 -19.91
CA PHE A 13 -25.86 31.41 -19.60
C PHE A 13 -26.91 31.84 -18.58
N GLN A 14 -28.20 31.63 -18.89
CA GLN A 14 -29.32 32.04 -18.03
C GLN A 14 -29.29 33.54 -17.61
N GLY A 15 -28.86 34.40 -18.53
CA GLY A 15 -28.79 35.85 -18.29
C GLY A 15 -27.62 36.31 -17.44
N THR A 16 -26.67 35.44 -17.11
CA THR A 16 -25.45 35.74 -16.34
C THR A 16 -24.23 35.44 -17.17
N ASP A 17 -23.20 36.26 -17.10
CA ASP A 17 -21.92 36.05 -17.76
C ASP A 17 -21.01 35.15 -16.88
N TYR A 18 -20.41 34.16 -17.50
CA TYR A 18 -19.52 33.22 -16.82
C TYR A 18 -18.22 33.01 -17.59
N GLN A 19 -17.14 32.79 -16.86
CA GLN A 19 -15.91 32.22 -17.39
C GLN A 19 -16.06 30.69 -17.42
N VAL A 20 -15.89 30.10 -18.60
CA VAL A 20 -15.97 28.62 -18.74
C VAL A 20 -14.61 28.01 -18.48
N ILE A 21 -14.54 27.08 -17.54
CA ILE A 21 -13.37 26.24 -17.28
C ILE A 21 -13.67 24.82 -17.78
N LYS A 22 -12.84 24.34 -18.71
CA LYS A 22 -12.92 22.98 -19.24
C LYS A 22 -11.90 22.07 -18.54
N GLU A 23 -12.37 20.94 -18.01
CA GLU A 23 -11.49 19.89 -17.49
C GLU A 23 -12.03 18.52 -17.88
N GLY A 24 -11.21 17.68 -18.50
CA GLY A 24 -11.69 16.44 -19.08
C GLY A 24 -12.73 16.71 -20.17
N ARG A 25 -13.89 16.06 -20.03
CA ARG A 25 -15.07 16.29 -20.88
C ARG A 25 -16.10 17.23 -20.25
N ALA A 26 -15.84 17.71 -19.03
CA ALA A 26 -16.76 18.56 -18.29
C ALA A 26 -16.39 20.04 -18.42
N HIS A 27 -17.41 20.88 -18.27
CA HIS A 27 -17.30 22.33 -18.22
C HIS A 27 -17.91 22.83 -16.92
N ILE A 28 -17.25 23.76 -16.23
CA ILE A 28 -17.82 24.48 -15.10
C ILE A 28 -17.88 25.98 -15.41
N LEU A 29 -18.95 26.59 -14.96
CA LEU A 29 -19.21 28.02 -15.07
C LEU A 29 -18.70 28.71 -13.80
N ASN A 30 -17.68 29.52 -13.93
CA ASN A 30 -17.14 30.32 -12.85
C ASN A 30 -17.65 31.75 -13.01
N PRO A 31 -18.33 32.33 -12.00
CA PRO A 31 -18.70 33.74 -12.06
C PRO A 31 -17.46 34.58 -12.32
N PRO A 32 -17.52 35.62 -13.19
CA PRO A 32 -16.40 36.54 -13.38
C PRO A 32 -16.06 37.14 -12.00
N ALA A 33 -14.76 37.21 -11.70
CA ALA A 33 -14.30 37.84 -10.47
C ALA A 33 -14.91 39.25 -10.42
N GLN A 34 -15.93 39.44 -9.62
CA GLN A 34 -16.30 40.80 -9.24
C GLN A 34 -15.04 41.37 -8.61
N GLU A 35 -14.60 42.55 -9.10
CA GLU A 35 -13.56 43.32 -8.44
C GLU A 35 -14.00 43.48 -6.99
N ALA A 36 -13.52 42.53 -6.15
CA ALA A 36 -13.83 42.54 -4.73
C ALA A 36 -13.28 43.86 -4.20
N ALA A 37 -14.19 44.72 -3.85
CA ALA A 37 -13.93 46.03 -3.32
C ALA A 37 -12.80 45.94 -2.29
N SER A 38 -11.67 46.51 -2.63
CA SER A 38 -10.58 46.83 -1.74
C SER A 38 -11.14 47.62 -0.55
N LYS A 39 -11.26 46.99 0.60
CA LYS A 39 -11.44 47.55 1.95
C LYS A 39 -12.45 46.77 2.79
N ALA A 40 -12.24 45.49 3.03
CA ALA A 40 -12.86 44.81 4.14
C ALA A 40 -11.85 44.75 5.31
N THR A 41 -12.17 45.39 6.42
CA THR A 41 -11.41 45.34 7.65
C THR A 41 -11.59 43.96 8.32
N ARG A 42 -10.59 43.51 9.09
CA ARG A 42 -10.50 42.18 9.76
C ARG A 42 -11.71 41.80 10.65
N ARG A 43 -12.67 42.72 10.86
CA ARG A 43 -13.90 42.48 11.67
C ARG A 43 -15.07 41.97 10.84
N ASP A 44 -15.09 42.23 9.53
CA ASP A 44 -16.20 41.84 8.65
C ASP A 44 -16.13 40.41 8.16
N LEU A 45 -15.00 39.69 8.48
CA LEU A 45 -14.73 38.30 8.05
C LEU A 45 -15.53 37.22 8.82
N LYS A 46 -16.38 37.59 9.77
CA LYS A 46 -17.21 36.64 10.53
C LYS A 46 -18.64 36.49 10.03
N GLU A 47 -19.13 37.44 9.20
CA GLU A 47 -20.48 37.41 8.66
C GLU A 47 -20.53 37.06 7.16
N GLU A 48 -19.37 37.00 6.48
CA GLU A 48 -19.25 36.62 5.05
C GLU A 48 -19.15 35.12 4.76
N ASP A 49 -19.44 34.25 5.72
CA ASP A 49 -19.32 32.78 5.54
C ASP A 49 -20.38 32.20 4.56
N GLU A 50 -21.35 33.01 4.14
CA GLU A 50 -22.40 32.63 3.18
C GLU A 50 -22.11 32.94 1.71
N SER A 51 -21.06 33.70 1.38
CA SER A 51 -20.75 34.13 0.00
C SER A 51 -19.45 33.58 -0.58
N GLN A 52 -18.86 32.54 -0.01
CA GLN A 52 -17.67 31.93 -0.62
C GLN A 52 -18.04 31.31 -1.97
N SER A 53 -17.57 31.96 -3.05
CA SER A 53 -17.65 31.40 -4.39
C SER A 53 -16.94 30.03 -4.39
N VAL A 54 -17.64 29.01 -4.85
CA VAL A 54 -17.11 27.63 -4.92
C VAL A 54 -15.87 27.63 -5.81
N PHE A 55 -14.72 27.29 -5.23
CA PHE A 55 -13.40 27.48 -5.82
C PHE A 55 -12.97 26.32 -6.73
N TYR A 56 -12.43 26.64 -7.91
CA TYR A 56 -11.74 25.71 -8.79
C TYR A 56 -10.23 25.69 -8.50
N ASN A 57 -9.68 24.53 -8.15
CA ASN A 57 -8.25 24.37 -7.97
C ASN A 57 -7.63 23.54 -9.12
N PRO A 58 -6.86 24.17 -10.04
CA PRO A 58 -6.24 23.49 -11.18
C PRO A 58 -5.16 22.49 -10.75
N ILE A 59 -4.53 22.67 -9.58
CA ILE A 59 -3.51 21.73 -9.06
C ILE A 59 -4.12 20.36 -8.79
N GLN A 60 -5.41 20.30 -8.44
CA GLN A 60 -6.16 19.07 -8.19
C GLN A 60 -6.60 18.33 -9.47
N GLN A 61 -6.31 18.85 -10.67
CA GLN A 61 -6.60 18.15 -11.92
C GLN A 61 -6.00 16.75 -11.94
N PHE A 62 -4.76 16.60 -11.46
CA PHE A 62 -4.11 15.27 -11.35
C PHE A 62 -4.95 14.29 -10.50
N ASN A 63 -5.47 14.74 -9.36
CA ASN A 63 -6.32 13.92 -8.49
C ASN A 63 -7.62 13.51 -9.19
N ARG A 64 -8.24 14.44 -9.94
CA ARG A 64 -9.48 14.18 -10.66
C ARG A 64 -9.27 13.27 -11.86
N ASP A 65 -8.23 13.47 -12.67
CA ASP A 65 -7.86 12.57 -13.78
C ASP A 65 -7.58 11.16 -13.27
N LEU A 66 -6.75 11.03 -12.24
CA LEU A 66 -6.47 9.73 -11.61
C LEU A 66 -7.74 9.05 -11.10
N SER A 67 -8.65 9.82 -10.48
CA SER A 67 -9.91 9.27 -9.95
C SER A 67 -10.80 8.71 -11.04
N VAL A 68 -10.96 9.43 -12.16
CA VAL A 68 -11.74 8.95 -13.31
C VAL A 68 -11.14 7.65 -13.85
N LEU A 69 -9.82 7.59 -14.04
CA LEU A 69 -9.15 6.41 -14.59
C LEU A 69 -9.18 5.21 -13.64
N ALA A 70 -8.99 5.45 -12.34
CA ALA A 70 -9.09 4.45 -11.30
C ALA A 70 -10.53 3.86 -11.24
N ILE A 71 -11.55 4.71 -11.22
CA ILE A 71 -12.95 4.27 -11.23
C ILE A 71 -13.29 3.56 -12.55
N ARG A 72 -12.75 4.00 -13.70
CA ARG A 72 -12.92 3.32 -14.99
C ARG A 72 -12.37 1.89 -14.94
N ALA A 73 -11.12 1.72 -14.51
CA ALA A 73 -10.48 0.41 -14.42
C ALA A 73 -11.25 -0.55 -13.46
N TYR A 74 -11.71 -0.02 -12.32
CA TYR A 74 -12.56 -0.76 -11.41
C TYR A 74 -13.92 -1.10 -12.02
N GLY A 75 -14.59 -0.12 -12.64
CA GLY A 75 -15.91 -0.27 -13.27
C GLY A 75 -15.91 -1.33 -14.37
N GLU A 76 -14.90 -1.35 -15.24
CA GLU A 76 -14.73 -2.38 -16.28
C GLU A 76 -14.64 -3.79 -15.66
N SER A 77 -13.85 -3.95 -14.58
CA SER A 77 -13.74 -5.21 -13.82
C SER A 77 -15.06 -5.62 -13.15
N LEU A 78 -15.77 -4.65 -12.58
CA LEU A 78 -17.08 -4.87 -11.95
C LEU A 78 -18.12 -5.33 -12.97
N LEU A 79 -18.19 -4.66 -14.11
CA LEU A 79 -19.14 -4.99 -15.19
C LEU A 79 -18.88 -6.39 -15.75
N GLU A 80 -17.63 -6.75 -15.96
CA GLU A 80 -17.25 -8.10 -16.39
C GLU A 80 -17.65 -9.16 -15.35
N SER A 81 -17.41 -8.88 -14.07
CA SER A 81 -17.87 -9.75 -12.96
C SER A 81 -19.39 -9.93 -12.94
N LYS A 82 -20.15 -8.84 -13.18
CA LYS A 82 -21.62 -8.88 -13.28
C LYS A 82 -22.06 -9.74 -14.48
N LYS A 83 -21.43 -9.57 -15.65
CA LYS A 83 -21.70 -10.37 -16.87
C LYS A 83 -21.45 -11.86 -16.64
N GLN A 84 -20.32 -12.23 -16.03
CA GLN A 84 -19.98 -13.64 -15.75
C GLN A 84 -20.97 -14.28 -14.75
N LYS A 85 -21.36 -13.56 -13.70
CA LYS A 85 -22.37 -14.03 -12.75
C LYS A 85 -23.73 -14.25 -13.43
N HIS A 86 -24.13 -13.35 -14.34
CA HIS A 86 -25.36 -13.49 -15.11
C HIS A 86 -25.34 -14.72 -16.02
N LYS A 87 -24.24 -14.92 -16.78
CA LYS A 87 -24.07 -16.11 -17.63
C LYS A 87 -24.16 -17.41 -16.83
N LYS A 88 -23.48 -17.50 -15.68
CA LYS A 88 -23.54 -18.70 -14.80
C LYS A 88 -24.96 -18.96 -14.28
N ARG A 89 -25.70 -17.90 -13.90
CA ARG A 89 -27.08 -18.02 -13.42
C ARG A 89 -28.02 -18.49 -14.51
N THR A 90 -27.87 -18.00 -15.72
CA THR A 90 -28.69 -18.40 -16.87
C THR A 90 -28.44 -19.84 -17.27
N GLN A 91 -27.16 -20.27 -17.31
CA GLN A 91 -26.79 -21.66 -17.58
C GLN A 91 -27.28 -22.61 -16.48
N GLY A 92 -27.18 -22.21 -15.19
CA GLY A 92 -27.71 -22.99 -14.08
C GLY A 92 -29.23 -23.17 -14.12
N LYS A 93 -29.96 -22.12 -14.53
CA LYS A 93 -31.43 -22.20 -14.74
C LYS A 93 -31.77 -23.10 -15.93
N LYS A 94 -31.02 -23.07 -17.01
CA LYS A 94 -31.23 -23.91 -18.18
C LYS A 94 -31.01 -25.38 -17.84
N ARG A 95 -29.91 -25.73 -17.16
CA ARG A 95 -29.66 -27.09 -16.67
C ARG A 95 -30.74 -27.60 -15.72
N LYS A 96 -31.24 -26.76 -14.80
CA LYS A 96 -32.29 -27.14 -13.88
C LYS A 96 -33.62 -27.40 -14.62
N ARG A 97 -33.96 -26.62 -15.66
CA ARG A 97 -35.12 -26.83 -16.51
C ARG A 97 -34.99 -28.11 -17.35
N GLU A 98 -33.81 -28.44 -17.84
CA GLU A 98 -33.56 -29.69 -18.58
C GLU A 98 -33.71 -30.91 -17.66
N VAL A 99 -33.20 -30.86 -16.43
CA VAL A 99 -33.37 -31.95 -15.43
C VAL A 99 -34.84 -32.07 -14.97
N ASP A 100 -35.51 -30.94 -14.70
CA ASP A 100 -36.91 -30.95 -14.32
C ASP A 100 -37.83 -31.45 -15.48
N SER A 101 -37.43 -31.28 -16.75
CA SER A 101 -38.16 -31.81 -17.92
C SER A 101 -37.86 -33.31 -18.16
N GLU A 102 -36.70 -33.82 -17.85
CA GLU A 102 -36.38 -35.24 -17.90
C GLU A 102 -37.06 -36.01 -16.74
N ASP A 103 -37.16 -35.42 -15.53
CA ASP A 103 -37.89 -35.98 -14.40
C ASP A 103 -39.42 -35.99 -14.62
N GLN A 104 -39.98 -35.04 -15.38
CA GLN A 104 -41.40 -35.03 -15.75
C GLN A 104 -41.67 -36.02 -16.89
N ALA A 105 -40.76 -36.24 -17.82
CA ALA A 105 -40.90 -37.25 -18.87
C ALA A 105 -40.83 -38.69 -18.31
N SER A 106 -40.10 -38.90 -17.20
CA SER A 106 -40.00 -40.21 -16.53
C SER A 106 -41.19 -40.51 -15.58
N LYS A 107 -41.98 -39.49 -15.17
CA LYS A 107 -43.13 -39.63 -14.26
C LYS A 107 -44.49 -39.71 -14.95
N SER A 108 -44.56 -39.58 -16.27
CA SER A 108 -45.80 -39.68 -17.04
C SER A 108 -46.22 -41.12 -17.39
N ALA A 109 -45.54 -42.16 -16.85
CA ALA A 109 -45.78 -43.56 -17.20
C ALA A 109 -46.35 -44.41 -16.05
N THR A 110 -46.82 -43.86 -14.92
CA THR A 110 -47.54 -44.63 -13.90
C THR A 110 -48.56 -43.78 -13.14
N ASP A 111 -49.80 -44.22 -13.27
CA ASP A 111 -50.99 -44.14 -12.40
C ASP A 111 -51.58 -42.84 -11.91
N GLY A 112 -52.84 -42.74 -12.24
CA GLY A 112 -53.82 -41.85 -11.65
C GLY A 112 -54.30 -42.30 -10.28
N ALA A 113 -54.40 -41.35 -9.35
CA ALA A 113 -55.38 -41.38 -8.24
C ALA A 113 -55.50 -39.98 -7.64
N ASN A 114 -56.75 -39.56 -7.47
CA ASN A 114 -57.19 -38.33 -6.83
C ASN A 114 -56.69 -38.16 -5.40
N GLU A 115 -56.20 -36.95 -5.06
CA GLU A 115 -56.38 -36.43 -3.70
C GLU A 115 -56.50 -34.90 -3.69
N VAL A 116 -57.46 -34.40 -2.93
CA VAL A 116 -57.86 -33.01 -2.73
C VAL A 116 -56.86 -32.29 -1.81
N LYS A 117 -56.39 -31.11 -2.20
CA LYS A 117 -55.61 -30.20 -1.34
C LYS A 117 -56.46 -29.07 -0.80
N PRO A 118 -56.31 -28.70 0.47
CA PRO A 118 -56.91 -27.48 1.00
C PRO A 118 -56.10 -26.23 0.62
N GLU A 119 -56.87 -25.16 0.38
CA GLU A 119 -56.37 -23.81 0.09
C GLU A 119 -55.59 -23.23 1.28
N GLY A 120 -54.42 -22.69 1.04
CA GLY A 120 -53.57 -21.97 1.99
C GLY A 120 -52.99 -20.70 1.36
N GLU A 121 -53.26 -19.62 2.00
CA GLU A 121 -53.06 -18.21 1.79
C GLU A 121 -51.88 -17.78 0.89
N GLN A 122 -52.22 -16.93 -0.07
CA GLN A 122 -51.29 -16.17 -0.89
C GLN A 122 -50.76 -14.95 -0.12
N THR A 123 -49.55 -15.00 0.36
CA THR A 123 -48.81 -13.79 0.67
C THR A 123 -48.07 -13.31 -0.60
N GLY A 124 -48.58 -12.23 -1.15
CA GLY A 124 -48.05 -11.57 -2.34
C GLY A 124 -46.66 -10.99 -2.11
N ASN A 125 -45.68 -11.64 -2.67
CA ASN A 125 -44.32 -11.09 -2.80
C ASN A 125 -44.12 -10.63 -4.26
N GLY A 126 -44.38 -9.34 -4.52
CA GLY A 126 -44.20 -8.71 -5.82
C GLY A 126 -42.76 -8.84 -6.30
N LYS A 127 -42.48 -9.85 -7.09
CA LYS A 127 -41.29 -9.92 -7.91
C LYS A 127 -41.44 -8.88 -9.02
N GLN A 128 -40.82 -7.72 -8.85
CA GLN A 128 -40.51 -6.86 -10.00
C GLN A 128 -39.64 -7.67 -10.96
N GLU A 129 -40.20 -8.04 -12.09
CA GLU A 129 -39.46 -8.59 -13.22
C GLU A 129 -38.47 -7.54 -13.69
N ALA A 130 -37.18 -7.89 -13.59
CA ALA A 130 -36.10 -7.08 -14.16
C ALA A 130 -36.33 -7.02 -15.66
N GLN A 131 -36.49 -5.81 -16.20
CA GLN A 131 -36.50 -5.57 -17.65
C GLN A 131 -35.28 -6.20 -18.30
N PRO A 132 -35.43 -6.95 -19.39
CA PRO A 132 -34.31 -7.46 -20.18
C PRO A 132 -33.69 -6.28 -20.95
N ASP A 133 -32.34 -6.27 -21.03
CA ASP A 133 -31.53 -5.48 -21.98
C ASP A 133 -31.14 -4.04 -21.63
N SER A 134 -30.98 -3.66 -20.37
CA SER A 134 -30.10 -2.53 -20.08
C SER A 134 -28.63 -2.99 -19.97
N GLU A 135 -27.73 -2.34 -20.70
CA GLU A 135 -26.30 -2.58 -20.54
C GLU A 135 -25.89 -2.49 -19.05
N PRO A 136 -25.06 -3.42 -18.56
CA PRO A 136 -24.66 -3.40 -17.18
C PRO A 136 -23.90 -2.09 -16.86
N SER A 137 -24.38 -1.37 -15.86
CA SER A 137 -23.88 -0.08 -15.42
C SER A 137 -23.65 -0.07 -13.91
N TYR A 138 -23.09 1.00 -13.38
CA TYR A 138 -22.85 1.18 -11.94
C TYR A 138 -23.19 2.60 -11.49
N THR A 139 -23.31 2.77 -10.17
CA THR A 139 -23.72 4.02 -9.54
C THR A 139 -22.59 4.63 -8.73
N ILE A 140 -22.48 5.96 -8.75
CA ILE A 140 -21.46 6.71 -8.00
C ILE A 140 -22.12 7.72 -7.06
N LEU A 141 -21.60 7.85 -5.84
CA LEU A 141 -21.84 8.97 -4.95
C LEU A 141 -20.57 9.82 -4.89
N ASP A 142 -20.67 11.07 -5.36
CA ASP A 142 -19.72 12.14 -5.06
C ASP A 142 -20.22 12.84 -3.79
N ALA A 143 -19.63 12.48 -2.65
CA ALA A 143 -20.21 12.78 -1.35
C ALA A 143 -20.02 14.24 -0.91
N LEU A 144 -19.06 14.96 -1.51
CA LEU A 144 -18.68 16.34 -1.18
C LEU A 144 -18.32 17.06 -2.48
N SER A 145 -19.36 17.38 -3.26
CA SER A 145 -19.23 17.62 -4.70
C SER A 145 -18.91 19.05 -5.10
N ALA A 146 -19.11 20.02 -4.20
CA ALA A 146 -18.85 21.45 -4.44
C ALA A 146 -19.47 21.97 -5.75
N THR A 147 -18.65 22.33 -6.75
CA THR A 147 -19.13 22.77 -8.09
C THR A 147 -19.77 21.65 -8.92
N GLY A 148 -19.70 20.41 -8.49
CA GLY A 148 -20.12 19.25 -9.25
C GLY A 148 -19.08 18.74 -10.27
N LEU A 149 -17.88 19.31 -10.34
CA LEU A 149 -16.90 18.98 -11.39
C LEU A 149 -16.55 17.48 -11.45
N ARG A 150 -16.36 16.81 -10.30
CA ARG A 150 -16.13 15.36 -10.26
C ARG A 150 -17.34 14.59 -10.78
N ALA A 151 -18.52 14.92 -10.30
CA ALA A 151 -19.77 14.30 -10.74
C ALA A 151 -20.01 14.47 -12.25
N LEU A 152 -19.74 15.66 -12.80
CA LEU A 152 -19.81 15.95 -14.24
C LEU A 152 -18.84 15.06 -15.03
N ARG A 153 -17.60 14.96 -14.56
CA ARG A 153 -16.59 14.09 -15.18
C ARG A 153 -16.99 12.63 -15.13
N TYR A 154 -17.48 12.15 -13.98
CA TYR A 154 -17.95 10.77 -13.85
C TYR A 154 -19.12 10.46 -14.78
N ALA A 155 -20.07 11.39 -14.91
CA ALA A 155 -21.22 11.19 -15.78
C ALA A 155 -20.87 11.27 -17.26
N SER A 156 -19.91 12.14 -17.68
CA SER A 156 -19.52 12.31 -19.09
C SER A 156 -18.46 11.33 -19.56
N GLU A 157 -17.62 10.78 -18.67
CA GLU A 157 -16.44 10.00 -19.02
C GLU A 157 -16.56 8.50 -18.69
N LEU A 158 -17.57 8.08 -17.88
CA LEU A 158 -17.75 6.72 -17.40
C LEU A 158 -19.12 6.13 -17.77
N PRO A 159 -19.26 4.79 -17.92
CA PRO A 159 -20.52 4.14 -18.22
C PRO A 159 -21.37 3.98 -16.93
N VAL A 160 -21.73 5.10 -16.31
CA VAL A 160 -22.53 5.12 -15.10
C VAL A 160 -24.01 5.27 -15.41
N SER A 161 -24.88 4.60 -14.64
CA SER A 161 -26.34 4.80 -14.74
C SER A 161 -26.81 6.04 -13.98
N ARG A 162 -26.16 6.36 -12.88
CA ARG A 162 -26.52 7.48 -12.01
C ARG A 162 -25.30 7.93 -11.21
N VAL A 163 -25.13 9.24 -11.11
CA VAL A 163 -24.24 9.91 -10.16
C VAL A 163 -25.10 10.74 -9.21
N VAL A 164 -24.89 10.57 -7.91
CA VAL A 164 -25.45 11.48 -6.92
C VAL A 164 -24.33 12.44 -6.51
N ALA A 165 -24.57 13.73 -6.66
CA ALA A 165 -23.66 14.81 -6.30
C ALA A 165 -24.19 15.51 -5.05
N ASN A 166 -23.58 15.22 -3.89
CA ASN A 166 -24.03 15.74 -2.60
C ASN A 166 -23.15 16.86 -2.11
N ASP A 167 -23.76 17.88 -1.54
CA ASP A 167 -23.05 18.93 -0.78
C ASP A 167 -23.94 19.47 0.33
N LEU A 168 -23.31 19.97 1.40
CA LEU A 168 -24.00 20.58 2.53
C LEU A 168 -24.41 22.05 2.21
N SER A 169 -23.71 22.71 1.31
CA SER A 169 -23.89 24.12 0.97
C SER A 169 -24.98 24.32 -0.10
N ALA A 170 -26.00 25.11 0.22
CA ALA A 170 -27.04 25.47 -0.72
C ALA A 170 -26.49 26.27 -1.93
N SER A 171 -25.45 27.09 -1.73
CA SER A 171 -24.77 27.83 -2.80
C SER A 171 -24.02 26.89 -3.74
N ALA A 172 -23.35 25.86 -3.21
CA ALA A 172 -22.71 24.82 -3.99
C ALA A 172 -23.72 24.04 -4.84
N ILE A 173 -24.87 23.65 -4.26
CA ILE A 173 -25.94 22.98 -5.00
C ILE A 173 -26.51 23.86 -6.12
N LYS A 174 -26.65 25.17 -5.89
CA LYS A 174 -27.09 26.08 -6.94
C LYS A 174 -26.08 26.12 -8.11
N SER A 175 -24.81 26.32 -7.82
CA SER A 175 -23.73 26.29 -8.84
C SER A 175 -23.67 24.95 -9.56
N MET A 176 -23.78 23.84 -8.81
CA MET A 176 -23.80 22.49 -9.35
C MET A 176 -24.96 22.26 -10.33
N LYS A 177 -26.19 22.70 -10.00
CA LYS A 177 -27.35 22.60 -10.90
C LYS A 177 -27.11 23.37 -12.21
N THR A 178 -26.62 24.60 -12.12
CA THR A 178 -26.25 25.41 -13.30
C THR A 178 -25.22 24.68 -14.17
N ASN A 179 -24.20 24.08 -13.55
CA ASN A 179 -23.17 23.32 -14.26
C ASN A 179 -23.73 22.03 -14.89
N ILE A 180 -24.63 21.31 -14.21
CA ILE A 180 -25.29 20.11 -14.75
C ILE A 180 -26.12 20.46 -15.99
N GLU A 181 -26.89 21.54 -15.93
CA GLU A 181 -27.69 22.03 -17.06
C GLU A 181 -26.81 22.46 -18.23
N TYR A 182 -25.72 23.18 -17.99
CA TYR A 182 -24.79 23.60 -19.04
C TYR A 182 -24.10 22.44 -19.76
N ASN A 183 -23.89 21.31 -19.07
CA ASN A 183 -23.30 20.10 -19.63
C ASN A 183 -24.36 19.09 -20.15
N GLU A 184 -25.65 19.41 -20.09
CA GLU A 184 -26.76 18.54 -20.55
C GLU A 184 -26.76 17.15 -19.87
N LEU A 185 -26.49 17.10 -18.55
CA LEU A 185 -26.34 15.84 -17.77
C LEU A 185 -27.43 15.65 -16.70
N GLN A 186 -28.58 16.30 -16.84
CA GLN A 186 -29.69 16.26 -15.86
C GLN A 186 -30.22 14.85 -15.63
N ASP A 187 -30.25 14.04 -16.68
CA ASP A 187 -30.74 12.65 -16.63
C ASP A 187 -29.76 11.68 -15.91
N ARG A 188 -28.49 12.08 -15.76
CA ARG A 188 -27.43 11.23 -15.22
C ARG A 188 -26.92 11.67 -13.85
N ILE A 189 -27.08 12.95 -13.49
CA ILE A 189 -26.60 13.50 -12.23
C ILE A 189 -27.77 14.01 -11.40
N GLN A 190 -27.88 13.49 -10.18
CA GLN A 190 -28.86 13.92 -9.19
C GLN A 190 -28.16 14.76 -8.12
N PRO A 191 -28.39 16.09 -8.08
CA PRO A 191 -27.90 16.93 -7.00
C PRO A 191 -28.66 16.64 -5.70
N ASN A 192 -27.96 16.61 -4.57
CA ASN A 192 -28.54 16.37 -3.24
C ASN A 192 -27.98 17.40 -2.25
N LEU A 193 -28.86 18.11 -1.56
CA LEU A 193 -28.51 19.04 -0.48
C LEU A 193 -28.62 18.31 0.86
N GLY A 194 -27.49 18.08 1.55
CA GLY A 194 -27.50 17.39 2.83
C GLY A 194 -26.15 17.08 3.39
N ASP A 195 -26.11 16.74 4.69
CA ASP A 195 -24.92 16.19 5.33
C ASP A 195 -24.60 14.81 4.73
N ALA A 196 -23.38 14.66 4.21
CA ALA A 196 -22.94 13.43 3.55
C ALA A 196 -23.05 12.18 4.44
N ARG A 197 -22.78 12.32 5.75
CA ARG A 197 -22.88 11.22 6.71
C ARG A 197 -24.31 10.77 6.87
N THR A 198 -25.20 11.72 7.14
CA THR A 198 -26.64 11.46 7.28
C THR A 198 -27.20 10.82 6.03
N TYR A 199 -26.84 11.34 4.85
CA TYR A 199 -27.25 10.77 3.57
C TYR A 199 -26.79 9.32 3.41
N MET A 200 -25.49 9.03 3.64
CA MET A 200 -24.95 7.68 3.51
C MET A 200 -25.56 6.68 4.53
N TYR A 201 -25.82 7.11 5.76
CA TYR A 201 -26.49 6.26 6.75
C TYR A 201 -27.97 6.00 6.44
N SER A 202 -28.64 6.91 5.75
CA SER A 202 -30.06 6.73 5.36
C SER A 202 -30.28 5.73 4.24
N LEU A 203 -29.20 5.26 3.57
CA LEU A 203 -29.30 4.38 2.42
C LEU A 203 -29.77 2.97 2.80
N GLY A 204 -30.92 2.56 2.26
CA GLY A 204 -31.37 1.17 2.32
C GLY A 204 -30.46 0.24 1.50
N ALA A 205 -30.62 -1.07 1.71
CA ALA A 205 -29.76 -2.08 1.08
C ALA A 205 -29.72 -2.01 -0.47
N LEU A 206 -30.83 -1.61 -1.10
CA LEU A 206 -30.95 -1.47 -2.55
C LEU A 206 -30.43 -0.12 -3.08
N GLN A 207 -30.27 0.86 -2.21
CA GLN A 207 -29.86 2.23 -2.56
C GLN A 207 -28.36 2.47 -2.46
N LYS A 208 -27.59 1.49 -1.95
CA LYS A 208 -26.15 1.56 -1.83
C LYS A 208 -25.46 1.78 -3.17
N PHE A 209 -24.29 2.45 -3.13
CA PHE A 209 -23.53 2.79 -4.32
C PHE A 209 -22.45 1.77 -4.65
N ASP A 210 -22.17 1.57 -5.93
CA ASP A 210 -21.04 0.75 -6.37
C ASP A 210 -19.69 1.47 -6.11
N VAL A 211 -19.69 2.82 -6.17
CA VAL A 211 -18.53 3.67 -5.88
C VAL A 211 -18.97 4.83 -4.99
N ILE A 212 -18.20 5.13 -3.95
CA ILE A 212 -18.33 6.36 -3.14
C ILE A 212 -17.01 7.10 -3.16
N ASP A 213 -17.05 8.38 -3.53
CA ASP A 213 -15.91 9.28 -3.50
C ASP A 213 -16.03 10.28 -2.35
N LEU A 214 -15.03 10.25 -1.46
CA LEU A 214 -14.85 11.18 -0.33
C LEU A 214 -13.67 12.10 -0.64
N ASP A 215 -13.94 13.37 -0.94
CA ASP A 215 -12.91 14.38 -1.19
C ASP A 215 -13.16 15.65 -0.33
N PRO A 216 -13.12 15.52 1.02
CA PRO A 216 -13.30 16.65 1.92
C PRO A 216 -12.08 17.56 1.95
N TYR A 217 -12.29 18.81 2.37
CA TYR A 217 -11.20 19.63 2.88
C TYR A 217 -10.74 19.06 4.24
N GLY A 218 -9.44 18.76 4.37
CA GLY A 218 -8.86 18.21 5.59
C GLY A 218 -8.99 16.69 5.67
N THR A 219 -9.57 16.19 6.77
CA THR A 219 -9.68 14.76 7.05
C THR A 219 -10.96 14.12 6.52
N ALA A 220 -10.84 12.90 5.98
CA ALA A 220 -12.00 12.08 5.63
C ALA A 220 -12.56 11.28 6.83
N SER A 221 -11.87 11.26 7.95
CA SER A 221 -12.20 10.42 9.12
C SER A 221 -13.68 10.48 9.53
N PRO A 222 -14.36 11.63 9.60
CA PRO A 222 -15.76 11.70 10.00
C PRO A 222 -16.75 11.00 9.05
N PHE A 223 -16.34 10.76 7.80
CA PHE A 223 -17.20 10.19 6.74
C PHE A 223 -16.96 8.70 6.53
N ILE A 224 -15.83 8.16 7.03
CA ILE A 224 -15.39 6.77 6.77
C ILE A 224 -16.46 5.76 7.15
N ASP A 225 -17.03 5.83 8.35
CA ASP A 225 -17.98 4.84 8.86
C ASP A 225 -19.25 4.82 8.02
N ALA A 226 -19.80 6.00 7.72
CA ALA A 226 -20.98 6.14 6.87
C ALA A 226 -20.75 5.63 5.44
N ALA A 227 -19.57 5.92 4.86
CA ALA A 227 -19.22 5.47 3.52
C ALA A 227 -19.07 3.94 3.43
N ILE A 228 -18.47 3.32 4.45
CA ILE A 228 -18.35 1.85 4.55
C ILE A 228 -19.74 1.19 4.58
N GLN A 229 -20.71 1.81 5.26
CA GLN A 229 -22.07 1.30 5.29
C GLN A 229 -22.87 1.63 4.05
N GLY A 230 -22.56 2.75 3.36
CA GLY A 230 -23.24 3.18 2.14
C GLY A 230 -22.77 2.46 0.86
N VAL A 231 -21.60 1.84 0.88
CA VAL A 231 -21.04 1.13 -0.29
C VAL A 231 -21.60 -0.28 -0.43
N ARG A 232 -21.78 -0.77 -1.66
CA ARG A 232 -22.21 -2.16 -1.96
C ARG A 232 -21.10 -3.15 -1.62
N ASP A 233 -21.51 -4.41 -1.43
CA ASP A 233 -20.56 -5.53 -1.31
C ASP A 233 -19.70 -5.67 -2.57
N GLY A 234 -18.39 -5.62 -2.38
CA GLY A 234 -17.40 -5.56 -3.45
C GLY A 234 -17.27 -4.17 -4.09
N GLY A 235 -17.90 -3.13 -3.52
CA GLY A 235 -17.84 -1.75 -4.02
C GLY A 235 -16.53 -1.04 -3.70
N LEU A 236 -16.31 0.11 -4.33
CA LEU A 236 -15.09 0.91 -4.24
C LEU A 236 -15.31 2.15 -3.37
N LEU A 237 -14.44 2.37 -2.41
CA LEU A 237 -14.28 3.66 -1.73
C LEU A 237 -13.05 4.38 -2.28
N CYS A 238 -13.24 5.63 -2.68
CA CYS A 238 -12.18 6.57 -3.04
C CYS A 238 -12.09 7.60 -1.93
N VAL A 239 -10.92 7.72 -1.28
CA VAL A 239 -10.79 8.58 -0.09
C VAL A 239 -9.61 9.51 -0.26
N THR A 240 -9.83 10.82 -0.10
CA THR A 240 -8.80 11.86 -0.03
C THR A 240 -8.67 12.38 1.40
N CYS A 241 -7.44 12.54 1.87
CA CYS A 241 -7.11 13.20 3.13
C CYS A 241 -6.04 14.26 2.87
N THR A 242 -6.36 15.53 3.11
CA THR A 242 -5.45 16.67 2.86
C THR A 242 -4.75 17.17 4.12
N ASP A 243 -5.02 16.55 5.28
CA ASP A 243 -4.47 16.91 6.59
C ASP A 243 -3.12 16.21 6.88
N ALA A 244 -2.17 16.29 5.93
CA ALA A 244 -0.83 15.71 6.05
C ALA A 244 -0.07 16.19 7.32
N GLY A 245 -0.35 17.39 7.80
CA GLY A 245 0.15 17.89 9.08
C GLY A 245 -0.28 17.06 10.30
N VAL A 246 -1.31 16.20 10.15
CA VAL A 246 -1.78 15.28 11.18
C VAL A 246 -1.26 13.85 10.94
N TRP A 247 -1.56 13.25 9.80
CA TRP A 247 -1.24 11.84 9.55
C TRP A 247 0.23 11.60 9.14
N ALA A 248 0.97 12.59 8.63
CA ALA A 248 2.38 12.46 8.25
C ALA A 248 3.35 13.29 9.11
N SER A 249 2.88 13.84 10.22
CA SER A 249 3.67 14.65 11.14
C SER A 249 3.43 14.24 12.57
N THR A 250 4.43 14.39 13.43
CA THR A 250 4.33 14.16 14.88
C THR A 250 4.06 15.44 15.66
N GLY A 251 3.61 16.50 14.99
CA GLY A 251 3.22 17.75 15.67
C GLY A 251 1.93 17.64 16.48
N TYR A 252 1.04 16.68 16.11
CA TYR A 252 -0.26 16.47 16.73
C TYR A 252 -0.59 14.98 16.86
N PRO A 253 0.19 14.20 17.66
CA PRO A 253 0.00 12.75 17.77
C PRO A 253 -1.34 12.39 18.39
N GLU A 254 -1.86 13.18 19.34
CA GLU A 254 -3.18 13.03 19.96
C GLU A 254 -4.32 13.21 18.93
N LYS A 255 -4.15 14.14 18.00
CA LYS A 255 -5.11 14.38 16.93
C LYS A 255 -5.05 13.25 15.87
N ALA A 256 -3.85 12.78 15.53
CA ALA A 256 -3.69 11.62 14.65
C ALA A 256 -4.37 10.39 15.26
N PHE A 257 -4.18 10.15 16.55
CA PHE A 257 -4.82 9.04 17.25
C PHE A 257 -6.35 9.17 17.27
N SER A 258 -6.88 10.36 17.59
CA SER A 258 -8.34 10.57 17.64
C SER A 258 -9.03 10.43 16.28
N LEU A 259 -8.37 10.83 15.19
CA LEU A 259 -8.95 10.77 13.84
C LEU A 259 -8.72 9.44 13.13
N TYR A 260 -7.55 8.83 13.31
CA TYR A 260 -7.14 7.64 12.53
C TYR A 260 -6.90 6.40 13.39
N GLY A 261 -7.04 6.51 14.73
CA GLY A 261 -6.88 5.38 15.64
C GLY A 261 -5.42 4.92 15.85
N GLY A 262 -4.45 5.75 15.46
CA GLY A 262 -3.03 5.44 15.62
C GLY A 262 -2.14 6.69 15.61
N VAL A 263 -0.95 6.56 16.19
CA VAL A 263 0.04 7.63 16.28
C VAL A 263 0.91 7.65 15.03
N SER A 264 1.16 8.85 14.47
CA SER A 264 1.99 9.05 13.30
C SER A 264 3.46 8.73 13.56
N ILE A 265 4.18 8.32 12.49
CA ILE A 265 5.61 8.03 12.55
C ILE A 265 6.44 9.24 12.14
N LYS A 266 7.57 9.48 12.81
CA LYS A 266 8.51 10.55 12.47
C LYS A 266 9.65 10.01 11.58
N GLY A 267 9.96 10.71 10.52
CA GLY A 267 11.06 10.35 9.64
C GLY A 267 10.76 10.64 8.16
N SER A 268 11.70 10.27 7.30
CA SER A 268 11.52 10.43 5.84
C SER A 268 10.36 9.62 5.27
N HIS A 269 9.97 8.55 5.96
CA HIS A 269 8.92 7.59 5.62
C HIS A 269 7.55 7.91 6.25
N SER A 270 7.38 9.09 6.86
CA SER A 270 6.15 9.48 7.55
C SER A 270 4.92 9.49 6.62
N HIS A 271 5.08 9.81 5.35
CA HIS A 271 3.99 9.79 4.36
C HIS A 271 3.46 8.38 4.10
N GLU A 272 4.32 7.36 4.02
CA GLU A 272 3.86 5.96 3.96
C GLU A 272 3.19 5.54 5.27
N GLY A 273 3.74 5.95 6.42
CA GLY A 273 3.11 5.74 7.72
C GLY A 273 1.69 6.32 7.78
N GLY A 274 1.49 7.51 7.21
CA GLY A 274 0.18 8.16 7.09
C GLY A 274 -0.81 7.38 6.23
N LEU A 275 -0.38 6.88 5.06
CA LEU A 275 -1.22 6.00 4.23
C LEU A 275 -1.67 4.77 5.03
N ARG A 276 -0.76 4.17 5.79
CA ARG A 276 -1.05 3.00 6.64
C ARG A 276 -1.98 3.31 7.80
N LEU A 277 -1.93 4.52 8.38
CA LEU A 277 -2.88 4.99 9.39
C LEU A 277 -4.30 5.13 8.80
N ILE A 278 -4.43 5.76 7.63
CA ILE A 278 -5.71 5.94 6.93
C ILE A 278 -6.31 4.57 6.59
N LEU A 279 -5.53 3.64 6.05
CA LEU A 279 -5.99 2.28 5.72
C LEU A 279 -6.41 1.50 6.97
N ASN A 280 -5.68 1.62 8.08
CA ASN A 280 -6.04 0.98 9.34
C ASN A 280 -7.37 1.53 9.89
N SER A 281 -7.59 2.84 9.81
CA SER A 281 -8.85 3.47 10.20
C SER A 281 -10.03 2.92 9.38
N LEU A 282 -9.86 2.77 8.06
CA LEU A 282 -10.84 2.13 7.18
C LEU A 282 -11.09 0.66 7.57
N ALA A 283 -10.03 -0.11 7.79
CA ALA A 283 -10.10 -1.52 8.16
C ALA A 283 -10.83 -1.73 9.49
N MET A 284 -10.50 -0.93 10.51
CA MET A 284 -11.09 -1.02 11.84
C MET A 284 -12.56 -0.59 11.84
N SER A 285 -12.93 0.42 11.06
CA SER A 285 -14.32 0.82 10.90
C SER A 285 -15.13 -0.27 10.19
N ALA A 286 -14.62 -0.85 9.11
CA ALA A 286 -15.27 -1.91 8.35
C ALA A 286 -15.45 -3.20 9.16
N ALA A 287 -14.46 -3.58 9.95
CA ALA A 287 -14.44 -4.84 10.71
C ALA A 287 -15.61 -4.97 11.67
N LYS A 288 -16.07 -3.86 12.28
CA LYS A 288 -17.22 -3.82 13.19
C LYS A 288 -18.51 -4.33 12.56
N TYR A 289 -18.64 -4.22 11.24
CA TYR A 289 -19.82 -4.60 10.46
C TYR A 289 -19.65 -5.91 9.70
N GLY A 290 -18.59 -6.68 9.99
CA GLY A 290 -18.26 -7.88 9.24
C GLY A 290 -17.82 -7.60 7.80
N LEU A 291 -17.34 -6.37 7.54
CA LEU A 291 -16.79 -5.95 6.27
C LEU A 291 -15.26 -5.96 6.34
N ALA A 292 -14.62 -6.38 5.27
CA ALA A 292 -13.16 -6.35 5.12
C ALA A 292 -12.78 -5.41 3.98
N ILE A 293 -11.61 -4.79 4.09
CA ILE A 293 -11.06 -3.93 3.05
C ILE A 293 -9.97 -4.63 2.27
N GLU A 294 -9.78 -4.21 1.02
CA GLU A 294 -8.65 -4.54 0.18
C GLU A 294 -8.13 -3.26 -0.47
N PRO A 295 -6.94 -2.76 -0.08
CA PRO A 295 -6.33 -1.62 -0.75
C PRO A 295 -5.99 -1.98 -2.21
N LEU A 296 -6.55 -1.23 -3.16
CA LEU A 296 -6.27 -1.39 -4.58
C LEU A 296 -5.15 -0.46 -5.04
N LEU A 297 -5.15 0.79 -4.51
CA LEU A 297 -4.12 1.79 -4.79
C LEU A 297 -4.11 2.80 -3.65
N SER A 298 -2.94 3.07 -3.07
CA SER A 298 -2.78 4.03 -1.97
C SER A 298 -1.60 4.94 -2.26
N LEU A 299 -1.86 6.20 -2.56
CA LEU A 299 -0.86 7.16 -2.98
C LEU A 299 -0.75 8.33 -2.03
N SER A 300 0.49 8.71 -1.70
CA SER A 300 0.81 10.01 -1.13
C SER A 300 1.21 10.95 -2.26
N ILE A 301 0.42 11.99 -2.48
CA ILE A 301 0.56 12.89 -3.61
C ILE A 301 0.78 14.28 -3.05
N ASP A 302 2.01 14.78 -3.14
CA ASP A 302 2.37 16.12 -2.69
C ASP A 302 1.94 16.40 -1.23
N PHE A 303 0.73 16.93 -1.02
CA PHE A 303 0.20 17.33 0.29
C PHE A 303 -1.04 16.55 0.72
N TYR A 304 -1.46 15.56 -0.04
CA TYR A 304 -2.64 14.75 0.28
C TYR A 304 -2.39 13.27 0.05
N ALA A 305 -3.18 12.47 0.73
CA ALA A 305 -3.29 11.04 0.49
C ALA A 305 -4.52 10.76 -0.37
N ARG A 306 -4.40 9.86 -1.36
CA ARG A 306 -5.51 9.35 -2.15
C ARG A 306 -5.48 7.82 -2.11
N VAL A 307 -6.52 7.20 -1.56
CA VAL A 307 -6.62 5.76 -1.47
C VAL A 307 -7.88 5.25 -2.16
N PHE A 308 -7.76 4.12 -2.85
CA PHE A 308 -8.82 3.40 -3.53
C PHE A 308 -8.91 2.02 -2.88
N VAL A 309 -10.04 1.73 -2.23
CA VAL A 309 -10.20 0.57 -1.37
C VAL A 309 -11.46 -0.19 -1.75
N ARG A 310 -11.34 -1.47 -2.02
CA ARG A 310 -12.48 -2.36 -2.28
C ARG A 310 -13.01 -2.91 -0.95
N VAL A 311 -14.33 -2.87 -0.75
CA VAL A 311 -14.97 -3.29 0.50
C VAL A 311 -15.81 -4.54 0.27
N TYR A 312 -15.59 -5.57 1.08
CA TYR A 312 -16.28 -6.85 0.99
C TYR A 312 -17.05 -7.20 2.25
N ARG A 313 -18.27 -7.71 2.10
CA ARG A 313 -18.98 -8.36 3.19
C ARG A 313 -18.43 -9.77 3.38
N SER A 314 -17.49 -9.93 4.29
CA SER A 314 -16.87 -11.21 4.57
C SER A 314 -16.32 -11.30 6.00
N PRO A 315 -17.09 -11.83 6.95
CA PRO A 315 -16.61 -12.08 8.32
C PRO A 315 -15.35 -12.96 8.36
N ALA A 316 -15.18 -13.83 7.37
CA ALA A 316 -13.98 -14.65 7.25
C ALA A 316 -12.72 -13.82 6.97
N LEU A 317 -12.82 -12.79 6.11
CA LEU A 317 -11.70 -11.87 5.82
C LEU A 317 -11.41 -10.93 6.98
N VAL A 318 -12.41 -10.55 7.78
CA VAL A 318 -12.24 -9.70 8.96
C VAL A 318 -11.26 -10.33 9.98
N LYS A 319 -11.20 -11.66 10.04
CA LYS A 319 -10.26 -12.38 10.94
C LYS A 319 -8.80 -12.04 10.69
N PHE A 320 -8.44 -11.56 9.49
CA PHE A 320 -7.07 -11.16 9.15
C PHE A 320 -6.71 -9.76 9.64
N THR A 321 -7.68 -8.93 10.05
CA THR A 321 -7.46 -7.53 10.39
C THR A 321 -6.40 -7.35 11.47
N ALA A 322 -6.45 -8.14 12.56
CA ALA A 322 -5.46 -8.05 13.64
C ALA A 322 -4.05 -8.47 13.18
N GLY A 323 -3.94 -9.50 12.31
CA GLY A 323 -2.68 -9.91 11.71
C GLY A 323 -2.11 -8.88 10.73
N ASN A 324 -2.99 -8.13 10.06
CA ASN A 324 -2.63 -7.06 9.12
C ASN A 324 -2.50 -5.69 9.80
N THR A 325 -2.51 -5.63 11.12
CA THR A 325 -2.25 -4.42 11.91
C THR A 325 -0.90 -4.52 12.59
N MET A 326 -0.09 -3.46 12.54
CA MET A 326 1.25 -3.43 13.12
C MET A 326 1.50 -2.18 13.95
N LEU A 327 2.37 -2.32 14.94
CA LEU A 327 3.10 -1.23 15.59
C LEU A 327 4.47 -1.08 14.94
N VAL A 328 5.07 0.09 15.06
CA VAL A 328 6.41 0.37 14.57
C VAL A 328 7.24 0.95 15.69
N TYR A 329 8.37 0.32 15.99
CA TYR A 329 9.41 0.87 16.86
C TYR A 329 10.36 1.69 15.98
N ASN A 330 10.44 3.00 16.22
CA ASN A 330 11.17 3.94 15.38
C ASN A 330 12.23 4.70 16.17
N CYS A 331 13.46 4.69 15.70
CA CYS A 331 14.58 5.46 16.29
C CYS A 331 14.59 6.89 15.71
N ASP A 332 13.54 7.67 15.99
CA ASP A 332 13.30 8.99 15.38
C ASP A 332 14.26 10.10 15.84
N SER A 333 14.84 9.95 17.05
CA SER A 333 15.80 10.89 17.63
C SER A 333 17.25 10.50 17.41
N GLY A 334 17.48 9.34 16.79
CA GLY A 334 18.81 8.76 16.54
C GLY A 334 19.08 8.50 15.06
N CYS A 335 19.27 7.24 14.72
CA CYS A 335 19.71 6.82 13.41
C CYS A 335 18.57 6.60 12.38
N GLY A 336 17.32 6.72 12.77
CA GLY A 336 16.16 6.55 11.88
C GLY A 336 15.81 5.09 11.56
N ALA A 337 16.46 4.11 12.17
CA ALA A 337 16.14 2.70 12.00
C ALA A 337 14.76 2.38 12.61
N TRP A 338 14.06 1.42 12.03
CA TRP A 338 12.76 0.94 12.50
C TRP A 338 12.68 -0.57 12.56
N SER A 339 11.74 -1.06 13.36
CA SER A 339 11.31 -2.45 13.41
C SER A 339 9.79 -2.50 13.47
N THR A 340 9.17 -3.47 12.81
CA THR A 340 7.72 -3.66 12.77
C THR A 340 7.29 -4.78 13.71
N GLN A 341 6.13 -4.59 14.37
CA GLN A 341 5.54 -5.53 15.31
C GLN A 341 4.09 -5.79 14.94
N PRO A 342 3.73 -6.94 14.35
CA PRO A 342 2.33 -7.31 14.16
C PRO A 342 1.58 -7.39 15.51
N ILE A 343 0.31 -7.00 15.53
CA ILE A 343 -0.55 -7.10 16.72
C ILE A 343 -0.94 -8.56 16.99
N ALA A 344 -1.18 -9.33 15.93
CA ALA A 344 -1.50 -10.75 16.01
C ALA A 344 -0.75 -11.55 14.95
N ALA A 345 -0.68 -12.87 15.12
CA ALA A 345 -0.07 -13.77 14.16
C ALA A 345 -1.14 -14.51 13.36
N THR A 346 -1.01 -14.50 12.04
CA THR A 346 -1.81 -15.33 11.13
C THR A 346 -0.87 -16.34 10.48
N LYS A 347 -1.09 -17.64 10.73
CA LYS A 347 -0.28 -18.71 10.18
C LYS A 347 -1.10 -19.58 9.24
N GLN A 348 -0.65 -19.72 8.00
CA GLN A 348 -1.23 -20.65 7.05
C GLN A 348 -0.80 -22.07 7.41
N ARG A 349 -1.75 -22.99 7.41
CA ARG A 349 -1.55 -24.43 7.57
C ARG A 349 -2.30 -25.16 6.46
N LEU A 350 -1.94 -26.41 6.21
CA LEU A 350 -2.65 -27.28 5.29
C LEU A 350 -3.49 -28.28 6.09
N ASP A 351 -4.72 -28.54 5.64
CA ASP A 351 -5.54 -29.61 6.19
C ASP A 351 -5.08 -30.99 5.69
N LYS A 352 -5.70 -32.08 6.17
CA LYS A 352 -5.38 -33.47 5.75
C LYS A 352 -5.58 -33.72 4.24
N LYS A 353 -6.31 -32.82 3.54
CA LYS A 353 -6.57 -32.88 2.10
C LYS A 353 -5.68 -31.93 1.30
N GLY A 354 -4.72 -31.24 1.95
CA GLY A 354 -3.83 -30.28 1.31
C GLY A 354 -4.47 -28.89 1.09
N ASN A 355 -5.67 -28.62 1.60
CA ASN A 355 -6.27 -27.29 1.45
C ASN A 355 -5.72 -26.31 2.49
N PRO A 356 -5.44 -25.06 2.12
CA PRO A 356 -4.94 -24.06 3.04
C PRO A 356 -6.04 -23.58 4.00
N PHE A 357 -5.72 -23.57 5.29
CA PHE A 357 -6.51 -22.90 6.32
C PHE A 357 -5.62 -22.01 7.19
N TYR A 358 -6.22 -21.09 7.95
CA TYR A 358 -5.48 -20.11 8.72
C TYR A 358 -5.74 -20.29 10.21
N HIS A 359 -4.66 -20.27 10.97
CA HIS A 359 -4.67 -20.23 12.43
C HIS A 359 -4.37 -18.80 12.89
N TYR A 360 -5.20 -18.28 13.77
CA TYR A 360 -5.08 -16.93 14.34
C TYR A 360 -4.60 -17.06 15.79
N GLY A 361 -3.54 -16.34 16.13
CA GLY A 361 -2.92 -16.44 17.44
C GLY A 361 -2.29 -15.13 17.88
N LEU A 362 -1.70 -15.14 19.06
CA LEU A 362 -0.96 -14.02 19.60
C LEU A 362 0.37 -13.87 18.83
N ALA A 363 0.75 -12.62 18.53
CA ALA A 363 2.08 -12.32 18.03
C ALA A 363 3.09 -12.37 19.17
N GLN A 364 4.30 -12.81 18.87
CA GLN A 364 5.41 -12.71 19.79
C GLN A 364 5.94 -11.27 19.78
N GLY A 365 6.11 -10.65 20.92
CA GLY A 365 6.62 -9.30 21.09
C GLY A 365 7.42 -9.14 22.37
N PRO A 366 8.16 -8.01 22.51
CA PRO A 366 8.36 -6.97 21.50
C PRO A 366 9.39 -7.36 20.43
N SER A 367 9.27 -6.79 19.20
CA SER A 367 10.24 -6.99 18.11
C SER A 367 11.47 -6.10 18.24
N ALA A 368 11.46 -5.11 19.14
CA ALA A 368 12.58 -4.24 19.46
C ALA A 368 12.56 -3.85 20.94
N GLY A 369 13.71 -3.46 21.47
CA GLY A 369 13.85 -2.95 22.83
C GLY A 369 13.51 -1.45 22.95
N THR A 370 13.64 -0.91 24.18
CA THR A 370 13.47 0.52 24.48
C THR A 370 14.54 1.40 23.85
N HIS A 371 15.67 0.82 23.47
CA HIS A 371 16.77 1.49 22.82
C HIS A 371 17.14 0.80 21.49
N CYS A 372 17.48 1.62 20.51
CA CYS A 372 17.87 1.17 19.19
C CYS A 372 19.14 0.34 19.26
N GLU A 373 19.13 -0.87 18.73
CA GLU A 373 20.29 -1.76 18.69
C GLU A 373 21.46 -1.21 17.88
N HIS A 374 21.22 -0.27 16.94
CA HIS A 374 22.26 0.30 16.06
C HIS A 374 22.98 1.48 16.70
N CYS A 375 22.27 2.39 17.35
CA CYS A 375 22.85 3.64 17.86
C CYS A 375 22.64 3.89 19.36
N GLY A 376 21.91 3.03 20.07
CA GLY A 376 21.66 3.17 21.52
C GLY A 376 20.67 4.27 21.91
N PHE A 377 20.09 5.01 20.97
CA PHE A 377 19.07 6.02 21.26
C PHE A 377 17.72 5.40 21.56
N LYS A 378 16.84 6.13 22.25
CA LYS A 378 15.49 5.67 22.59
C LYS A 378 14.69 5.38 21.32
N THR A 379 13.87 4.35 21.36
CA THR A 379 12.86 4.04 20.34
C THR A 379 11.49 4.55 20.78
N HIS A 380 10.70 5.09 19.84
CA HIS A 380 9.33 5.49 20.05
C HIS A 380 8.39 4.59 19.25
N ILE A 381 7.16 4.43 19.76
CA ILE A 381 6.14 3.59 19.12
C ILE A 381 5.27 4.47 18.24
N ALA A 382 5.00 3.99 17.02
CA ALA A 382 4.01 4.54 16.10
C ALA A 382 2.96 3.48 15.73
N GLY A 383 1.79 3.90 15.27
CA GLY A 383 0.66 3.01 14.98
C GLY A 383 -0.32 2.93 16.15
N PRO A 384 -1.24 1.94 16.19
CA PRO A 384 -1.36 0.86 15.22
C PRO A 384 -1.67 1.37 13.79
N MET A 385 -1.14 0.67 12.80
CA MET A 385 -1.30 1.02 11.39
C MET A 385 -1.37 -0.23 10.51
N TRP A 386 -1.81 -0.07 9.24
CA TRP A 386 -1.95 -1.17 8.29
C TRP A 386 -0.59 -1.82 7.96
N GLY A 387 -0.49 -3.12 8.15
CA GLY A 387 0.71 -3.93 7.89
C GLY A 387 0.69 -4.70 6.58
N GLY A 388 -0.44 -4.70 5.86
CA GLY A 388 -0.56 -5.35 4.55
C GLY A 388 -0.03 -4.51 3.39
N PRO A 389 -0.14 -5.03 2.15
CA PRO A 389 0.22 -4.31 0.93
C PRO A 389 -0.59 -3.01 0.78
N LEU A 390 0.03 -1.98 0.18
CA LEU A 390 -0.60 -0.70 -0.14
C LEU A 390 -1.33 -0.73 -1.48
N HIS A 391 -0.94 -1.62 -2.39
CA HIS A 391 -1.39 -1.68 -3.76
C HIS A 391 -1.74 -3.10 -4.19
N ASN A 392 -2.71 -3.22 -5.10
CA ASN A 392 -2.93 -4.43 -5.89
C ASN A 392 -2.27 -4.23 -7.26
N PRO A 393 -1.22 -4.99 -7.62
CA PRO A 393 -0.46 -4.77 -8.85
C PRO A 393 -1.33 -4.91 -10.11
N HIS A 394 -2.30 -5.82 -10.13
CA HIS A 394 -3.20 -6.00 -11.28
C HIS A 394 -4.12 -4.78 -11.49
N TYR A 395 -4.50 -4.10 -10.41
CA TYR A 395 -5.27 -2.87 -10.53
C TYR A 395 -4.45 -1.75 -11.16
N ILE A 396 -3.20 -1.59 -10.72
CA ILE A 396 -2.28 -0.60 -11.30
C ILE A 396 -2.03 -0.91 -12.78
N GLN A 397 -1.72 -2.17 -13.11
CA GLN A 397 -1.52 -2.61 -14.49
C GLN A 397 -2.74 -2.32 -15.37
N LYS A 398 -3.96 -2.55 -14.85
CA LYS A 398 -5.19 -2.24 -15.57
C LYS A 398 -5.34 -0.75 -15.85
N ILE A 399 -5.01 0.13 -14.90
CA ILE A 399 -5.01 1.59 -15.13
C ILE A 399 -3.96 1.96 -16.17
N LEU A 400 -2.73 1.43 -16.05
CA LEU A 400 -1.64 1.69 -17.00
C LEU A 400 -2.01 1.25 -18.43
N ALA A 401 -2.72 0.13 -18.59
CA ALA A 401 -3.19 -0.38 -19.90
C ALA A 401 -4.24 0.54 -20.55
N ILE A 402 -4.97 1.34 -19.78
CA ILE A 402 -5.93 2.32 -20.29
C ILE A 402 -5.23 3.56 -20.85
N LEU A 403 -4.09 3.99 -20.28
CA LEU A 403 -3.45 5.28 -20.60
C LEU A 403 -3.17 5.49 -22.10
N PRO A 404 -2.65 4.49 -22.86
CA PRO A 404 -2.38 4.68 -24.28
C PRO A 404 -3.63 4.92 -25.15
N THR A 405 -4.83 4.58 -24.64
CA THR A 405 -6.10 4.74 -25.36
C THR A 405 -6.73 6.12 -25.15
N LEU A 406 -6.14 6.96 -24.30
CA LEU A 406 -6.70 8.25 -23.92
C LEU A 406 -6.20 9.38 -24.82
N ASP A 407 -7.06 10.39 -24.99
CA ASP A 407 -6.67 11.63 -25.63
C ASP A 407 -5.88 12.54 -24.66
N PRO A 408 -4.62 12.87 -24.98
CA PRO A 408 -3.79 13.71 -24.10
C PRO A 408 -4.31 15.15 -23.95
N LYS A 409 -5.15 15.63 -24.85
CA LYS A 409 -5.77 16.96 -24.74
C LYS A 409 -6.86 16.96 -23.65
N THR A 410 -7.55 15.83 -23.50
CA THR A 410 -8.57 15.63 -22.46
C THR A 410 -7.93 15.33 -21.10
N TYR A 411 -6.90 14.47 -21.07
CA TYR A 411 -6.21 14.06 -19.86
C TYR A 411 -4.77 14.59 -19.83
N GLN A 412 -4.62 15.84 -19.41
CA GLN A 412 -3.31 16.53 -19.48
C GLN A 412 -2.28 16.00 -18.50
N THR A 413 -2.69 15.20 -17.50
CA THR A 413 -1.81 14.69 -16.44
C THR A 413 -1.33 13.24 -16.66
N ILE A 414 -1.62 12.64 -17.83
CA ILE A 414 -1.21 11.27 -18.19
C ILE A 414 0.27 10.98 -17.89
N PRO A 415 1.26 11.81 -18.31
CA PRO A 415 2.67 11.48 -18.08
C PRO A 415 3.02 11.35 -16.59
N ARG A 416 2.39 12.16 -15.74
CA ARG A 416 2.58 12.08 -14.29
C ARG A 416 1.85 10.87 -13.69
N ILE A 417 0.64 10.53 -14.18
CA ILE A 417 -0.09 9.34 -13.74
C ILE A 417 0.72 8.09 -14.09
N GLU A 418 1.20 7.97 -15.32
CA GLU A 418 2.06 6.86 -15.75
C GLU A 418 3.29 6.73 -14.85
N GLY A 419 3.99 7.84 -14.62
CA GLY A 419 5.21 7.85 -13.81
C GLY A 419 4.97 7.45 -12.35
N MET A 420 3.90 7.95 -11.73
CA MET A 420 3.56 7.64 -10.34
C MET A 420 3.06 6.20 -10.17
N LEU A 421 2.18 5.72 -11.07
CA LEU A 421 1.65 4.35 -11.01
C LEU A 421 2.74 3.31 -11.28
N THR A 422 3.60 3.56 -12.26
CA THR A 422 4.77 2.69 -12.50
C THR A 422 5.67 2.64 -11.28
N THR A 423 5.89 3.79 -10.61
CA THR A 423 6.70 3.81 -9.38
C THR A 423 6.03 3.04 -8.25
N ALA A 424 4.71 3.15 -8.08
CA ALA A 424 3.96 2.38 -7.09
C ALA A 424 4.02 0.86 -7.36
N LEU A 425 4.01 0.45 -8.64
CA LEU A 425 4.19 -0.95 -9.02
C LEU A 425 5.61 -1.45 -8.71
N GLU A 426 6.62 -0.61 -8.96
CA GLU A 426 8.03 -0.91 -8.68
C GLU A 426 8.36 -1.00 -7.18
N GLU A 427 7.49 -0.53 -6.28
CA GLU A 427 7.69 -0.63 -4.83
C GLU A 427 7.70 -2.07 -4.31
N ASP A 428 7.05 -2.99 -5.02
CA ASP A 428 7.03 -4.40 -4.68
C ASP A 428 8.40 -5.03 -4.98
N LEU A 429 9.14 -5.32 -3.92
CA LEU A 429 10.45 -5.95 -4.03
C LEU A 429 10.39 -7.37 -4.59
N ASP A 430 9.27 -8.06 -4.47
CA ASP A 430 9.13 -9.42 -5.01
C ASP A 430 9.03 -9.43 -6.55
N LEU A 431 8.68 -8.29 -7.16
CA LEU A 431 8.73 -8.08 -8.61
C LEU A 431 10.14 -7.69 -9.12
N THR A 432 11.09 -7.40 -8.22
CA THR A 432 12.46 -7.02 -8.58
C THR A 432 13.29 -8.29 -8.84
N PRO A 433 13.98 -8.41 -9.99
CA PRO A 433 14.80 -9.58 -10.29
C PRO A 433 15.87 -9.82 -9.20
N ALA A 434 16.00 -11.09 -8.78
CA ALA A 434 17.03 -11.47 -7.84
C ALA A 434 18.42 -11.26 -8.46
N VAL A 435 19.39 -10.83 -7.65
CA VAL A 435 20.78 -10.73 -8.10
C VAL A 435 21.34 -12.13 -8.30
N PRO A 436 21.89 -12.48 -9.48
CA PRO A 436 22.57 -13.75 -9.67
C PRO A 436 23.72 -13.86 -8.68
N LYS A 437 23.81 -14.94 -7.93
CA LYS A 437 24.95 -15.19 -7.05
C LYS A 437 26.15 -15.52 -7.90
N ALA A 438 27.28 -14.84 -7.69
CA ALA A 438 28.55 -15.17 -8.33
C ALA A 438 28.88 -16.67 -8.05
N GLY A 439 28.96 -17.49 -9.12
CA GLY A 439 29.33 -18.90 -9.05
C GLY A 439 28.18 -19.93 -9.13
N GLN A 440 26.93 -19.53 -9.25
CA GLN A 440 25.84 -20.46 -9.63
C GLN A 440 25.53 -20.35 -11.13
N GLN A 441 25.77 -21.44 -11.88
CA GLN A 441 25.22 -21.58 -13.23
C GLN A 441 23.69 -21.54 -13.13
N PRO A 442 22.98 -20.90 -14.08
CA PRO A 442 21.53 -20.88 -14.11
C PRO A 442 21.03 -22.32 -14.14
N THR A 443 20.24 -22.69 -13.14
CA THR A 443 19.52 -23.96 -13.14
C THR A 443 18.44 -23.91 -14.25
N SER A 444 18.24 -25.01 -14.95
CA SER A 444 17.34 -25.14 -16.11
C SER A 444 15.87 -24.73 -15.85
N GLU A 445 15.49 -24.46 -14.60
CA GLU A 445 14.18 -23.92 -14.23
C GLU A 445 14.08 -22.38 -14.41
N ALA A 446 15.22 -21.66 -14.48
CA ALA A 446 15.24 -20.22 -14.75
C ALA A 446 15.11 -19.93 -16.26
N GLU A 447 15.56 -20.82 -17.15
CA GLU A 447 15.46 -20.63 -18.60
C GLU A 447 14.02 -20.79 -19.13
N THR A 448 13.14 -21.50 -18.41
CA THR A 448 11.72 -21.62 -18.77
C THR A 448 10.89 -20.39 -18.44
N ALA A 449 11.43 -19.45 -17.65
CA ALA A 449 10.76 -18.18 -17.31
C ALA A 449 11.08 -17.03 -18.29
N GLU A 450 12.17 -17.13 -19.08
CA GLU A 450 12.58 -16.04 -20.00
C GLU A 450 12.00 -16.12 -21.41
N THR A 451 11.28 -17.19 -21.77
CA THR A 451 10.79 -17.39 -23.16
C THR A 451 9.29 -17.17 -23.34
N LYS A 452 8.64 -16.40 -22.49
CA LYS A 452 7.29 -15.88 -22.76
C LYS A 452 7.24 -14.37 -22.58
N SER A 453 7.84 -13.64 -23.50
CA SER A 453 7.49 -12.25 -23.79
C SER A 453 6.14 -12.21 -24.56
N GLN A 454 5.09 -12.73 -23.96
CA GLN A 454 3.73 -12.28 -24.20
C GLN A 454 3.45 -11.32 -23.06
N ASP A 455 3.14 -10.05 -23.40
CA ASP A 455 2.60 -9.09 -22.44
C ASP A 455 1.55 -9.82 -21.58
N PRO A 456 1.68 -9.86 -20.25
CA PRO A 456 0.73 -10.56 -19.43
C PRO A 456 -0.62 -9.91 -19.67
N GLU A 457 -1.50 -10.62 -20.36
CA GLU A 457 -2.85 -10.15 -20.70
C GLU A 457 -3.49 -9.67 -19.40
N CYS A 458 -3.72 -8.37 -19.29
CA CYS A 458 -4.24 -7.76 -18.06
C CYS A 458 -5.60 -8.41 -17.76
N PRO A 459 -5.80 -9.07 -16.61
CA PRO A 459 -7.01 -9.84 -16.35
C PRO A 459 -8.25 -8.94 -16.41
N ALA A 460 -9.28 -9.38 -17.12
CA ALA A 460 -10.53 -8.64 -17.25
C ALA A 460 -11.15 -8.31 -15.89
N ILE A 461 -11.06 -9.24 -14.92
CA ILE A 461 -11.47 -9.06 -13.53
C ILE A 461 -10.23 -8.94 -12.66
N ILE A 462 -10.13 -7.86 -11.88
CA ILE A 462 -9.04 -7.63 -10.93
C ILE A 462 -9.03 -8.73 -9.86
N PRO A 463 -7.98 -9.58 -9.81
CA PRO A 463 -7.88 -10.65 -8.82
C PRO A 463 -7.85 -10.09 -7.40
N ARG A 464 -8.32 -10.87 -6.44
CA ARG A 464 -8.18 -10.55 -5.03
C ARG A 464 -6.76 -10.85 -4.56
N MET A 465 -6.21 -9.96 -3.73
CA MET A 465 -4.96 -10.25 -3.04
C MET A 465 -5.16 -11.31 -1.95
N ASN A 466 -4.07 -11.99 -1.59
CA ASN A 466 -4.09 -12.88 -0.43
C ASN A 466 -4.39 -12.07 0.85
N PRO A 467 -5.46 -12.36 1.59
CA PRO A 467 -5.85 -11.60 2.78
C PRO A 467 -4.84 -11.72 3.93
N ALA A 468 -3.98 -12.73 3.92
CA ALA A 468 -2.89 -12.91 4.88
C ALA A 468 -1.59 -12.23 4.46
N ALA A 469 -1.55 -11.56 3.31
CA ALA A 469 -0.34 -10.91 2.82
C ALA A 469 0.06 -9.76 3.74
N LEU A 470 1.30 -9.81 4.21
CA LEU A 470 1.95 -8.73 4.96
C LEU A 470 3.01 -8.09 4.08
N GLU A 471 3.15 -6.77 4.22
CA GLU A 471 4.31 -6.07 3.67
C GLU A 471 5.53 -6.41 4.51
N LYS A 472 6.45 -7.19 3.95
CA LYS A 472 7.64 -7.67 4.67
C LYS A 472 8.65 -6.57 4.93
N TYR A 473 8.74 -5.59 4.01
CA TYR A 473 9.75 -4.54 4.01
C TYR A 473 9.09 -3.16 3.83
N PRO A 474 8.24 -2.75 4.78
CA PRO A 474 7.56 -1.47 4.72
C PRO A 474 8.55 -0.33 4.90
N PHE A 475 8.16 0.83 4.37
CA PHE A 475 8.86 2.08 4.48
C PHE A 475 10.13 2.18 3.60
N TYR A 476 10.71 3.36 3.62
CA TYR A 476 11.89 3.76 2.86
C TYR A 476 12.74 4.76 3.65
N PHE A 477 13.96 4.93 3.27
CA PHE A 477 14.86 5.95 3.83
C PHE A 477 15.47 6.81 2.71
N ASN A 478 16.19 7.86 3.12
CA ASN A 478 16.87 8.79 2.23
C ASN A 478 18.38 8.82 2.56
N LEU A 479 19.22 8.76 1.52
CA LEU A 479 20.70 8.72 1.70
C LEU A 479 21.24 9.97 2.38
N GLY A 480 20.68 11.15 2.08
CA GLY A 480 21.10 12.38 2.73
C GLY A 480 20.88 12.37 4.23
N PHE A 481 19.84 11.67 4.71
CA PHE A 481 19.64 11.49 6.15
C PHE A 481 20.70 10.58 6.76
N LEU A 482 21.03 9.44 6.13
CA LEU A 482 22.06 8.51 6.63
C LEU A 482 23.44 9.19 6.67
N SER A 483 23.79 9.92 5.62
CA SER A 483 25.03 10.67 5.53
C SER A 483 25.13 11.75 6.61
N LYS A 484 24.02 12.43 6.90
CA LYS A 484 23.95 13.42 7.98
C LYS A 484 24.19 12.79 9.36
N VAL A 485 23.70 11.57 9.62
CA VAL A 485 23.94 10.84 10.88
C VAL A 485 25.44 10.56 11.08
N LEU A 486 26.16 10.21 10.02
CA LEU A 486 27.60 9.91 10.08
C LEU A 486 28.50 11.12 9.79
N HIS A 487 27.95 12.28 9.46
CA HIS A 487 28.70 13.48 9.04
C HIS A 487 29.64 13.22 7.83
N CYS A 488 29.20 12.39 6.87
CA CYS A 488 29.95 12.07 5.68
C CYS A 488 29.31 12.65 4.40
N THR A 489 30.04 12.60 3.28
CA THR A 489 29.50 12.93 1.97
C THR A 489 28.36 11.96 1.60
N THR A 490 27.33 12.48 0.93
CA THR A 490 26.21 11.63 0.50
C THR A 490 26.67 10.70 -0.61
N ILE A 491 26.40 9.41 -0.43
CA ILE A 491 26.70 8.39 -1.44
C ILE A 491 25.83 8.66 -2.68
N PRO A 492 26.38 8.63 -3.90
CA PRO A 492 25.57 8.64 -5.11
C PRO A 492 24.57 7.49 -5.13
N MET A 493 23.37 7.76 -5.64
CA MET A 493 22.26 6.81 -5.56
C MET A 493 22.57 5.44 -6.19
N ASP A 494 23.22 5.47 -7.36
CA ASP A 494 23.53 4.23 -8.09
C ASP A 494 24.65 3.43 -7.43
N GLU A 495 25.63 4.11 -6.82
CA GLU A 495 26.69 3.45 -6.05
C GLU A 495 26.12 2.76 -4.79
N PHE A 496 25.20 3.43 -4.08
CA PHE A 496 24.55 2.82 -2.93
C PHE A 496 23.68 1.61 -3.33
N ARG A 497 22.91 1.72 -4.42
CA ARG A 497 22.14 0.59 -4.95
C ARG A 497 23.03 -0.58 -5.35
N GLY A 498 24.16 -0.27 -6.00
CA GLY A 498 25.18 -1.26 -6.34
C GLY A 498 25.72 -1.96 -5.11
N ALA A 499 26.02 -1.21 -4.04
CA ALA A 499 26.50 -1.76 -2.77
C ALA A 499 25.44 -2.67 -2.10
N VAL A 500 24.16 -2.29 -2.10
CA VAL A 500 23.07 -3.13 -1.59
C VAL A 500 22.99 -4.43 -2.40
N ARG A 501 23.06 -4.33 -3.74
CA ARG A 501 22.98 -5.49 -4.63
C ARG A 501 24.20 -6.40 -4.52
N SER A 502 25.41 -5.85 -4.37
CA SER A 502 26.63 -6.65 -4.15
C SER A 502 26.54 -7.50 -2.88
N CYS A 503 25.81 -7.03 -1.88
CA CYS A 503 25.50 -7.78 -0.67
C CYS A 503 24.35 -8.82 -0.84
N GLY A 504 23.78 -8.97 -2.04
CA GLY A 504 22.72 -9.91 -2.35
C GLY A 504 21.31 -9.46 -1.94
N TYR A 505 21.09 -8.17 -1.71
CA TYR A 505 19.79 -7.59 -1.38
C TYR A 505 19.19 -6.85 -2.57
N ARG A 506 17.88 -6.73 -2.56
CA ARG A 506 17.10 -6.00 -3.57
C ARG A 506 16.92 -4.55 -3.16
N THR A 507 16.74 -3.68 -4.13
CA THR A 507 16.51 -2.26 -3.88
C THR A 507 15.55 -1.68 -4.93
N THR A 508 14.66 -0.82 -4.47
CA THR A 508 13.73 -0.05 -5.30
C THR A 508 13.53 1.36 -4.73
N ARG A 509 12.52 2.05 -5.15
CA ARG A 509 12.17 3.42 -4.75
C ARG A 509 10.73 3.48 -4.22
N SER A 510 10.31 4.60 -3.62
CA SER A 510 8.94 4.84 -3.23
C SER A 510 8.31 5.96 -4.04
N HIS A 511 6.99 5.85 -4.33
CA HIS A 511 6.22 6.92 -4.96
C HIS A 511 6.04 8.13 -4.05
N ALA A 512 6.06 7.92 -2.72
CA ALA A 512 5.75 8.95 -1.74
C ALA A 512 6.83 10.04 -1.63
N LYS A 513 8.08 9.73 -2.02
CA LYS A 513 9.18 10.71 -1.90
C LYS A 513 10.28 10.47 -2.93
N PRO A 514 10.76 11.54 -3.63
CA PRO A 514 11.92 11.44 -4.49
C PRO A 514 13.18 11.09 -3.68
N ASN A 515 14.17 10.50 -4.35
CA ASN A 515 15.45 10.09 -3.76
C ASN A 515 15.31 9.15 -2.55
N SER A 516 14.25 8.35 -2.54
CA SER A 516 14.00 7.32 -1.54
C SER A 516 14.58 5.98 -1.97
N ILE A 517 14.95 5.16 -0.98
CA ILE A 517 15.36 3.78 -1.15
C ILE A 517 14.49 2.88 -0.28
N ARG A 518 13.92 1.87 -0.90
CA ARG A 518 13.26 0.73 -0.26
C ARG A 518 14.14 -0.50 -0.53
N THR A 519 14.33 -1.37 0.46
CA THR A 519 15.19 -2.55 0.36
C THR A 519 14.78 -3.62 1.36
N ASP A 520 15.10 -4.86 1.06
CA ASP A 520 15.03 -6.00 1.99
C ASP A 520 16.30 -6.18 2.84
N ALA A 521 17.29 -5.30 2.68
CA ALA A 521 18.48 -5.28 3.52
C ALA A 521 18.13 -4.86 4.96
N PRO A 522 18.57 -5.59 5.99
CA PRO A 522 18.40 -5.19 7.37
C PRO A 522 19.24 -3.95 7.71
N TRP A 523 18.83 -3.18 8.71
CA TRP A 523 19.51 -1.97 9.12
C TRP A 523 20.99 -2.19 9.49
N SER A 524 21.35 -3.38 9.96
CA SER A 524 22.75 -3.75 10.23
C SER A 524 23.61 -3.70 8.96
N VAL A 525 23.09 -4.19 7.82
CA VAL A 525 23.76 -4.13 6.52
C VAL A 525 23.79 -2.70 5.98
N ILE A 526 22.68 -1.96 6.10
CA ILE A 526 22.63 -0.56 5.66
C ILE A 526 23.72 0.26 6.36
N TRP A 527 23.90 0.09 7.68
CA TRP A 527 24.93 0.79 8.44
C TRP A 527 26.34 0.27 8.10
N GLU A 528 26.51 -1.01 7.72
CA GLU A 528 27.80 -1.52 7.26
C GLU A 528 28.20 -0.90 5.93
N ILE A 529 27.28 -0.79 4.96
CA ILE A 529 27.50 -0.08 3.70
C ILE A 529 27.90 1.38 3.97
N MET A 530 27.25 2.07 4.88
CA MET A 530 27.57 3.45 5.23
C MET A 530 28.95 3.58 5.87
N ARG A 531 29.36 2.65 6.74
CA ARG A 531 30.70 2.61 7.35
C ARG A 531 31.77 2.33 6.31
N GLU A 532 31.50 1.41 5.39
CA GLU A 532 32.46 1.10 4.31
C GLU A 532 32.64 2.28 3.34
N TRP A 533 31.54 3.02 3.07
CA TRP A 533 31.64 4.28 2.32
C TRP A 533 32.55 5.29 3.01
N VAL A 534 32.36 5.47 4.31
CA VAL A 534 33.26 6.36 5.10
C VAL A 534 34.70 5.92 5.02
N ARG A 535 34.95 4.61 5.11
CA ARG A 535 36.30 4.05 5.03
C ARG A 535 37.00 4.27 3.69
N GLN A 536 36.27 4.06 2.58
CA GLN A 536 36.84 4.09 1.23
C GLN A 536 36.86 5.48 0.60
N HIS A 537 35.79 6.25 0.76
CA HIS A 537 35.54 7.46 -0.05
C HIS A 537 35.44 8.75 0.77
N SER A 538 35.12 8.67 2.05
CA SER A 538 34.88 9.87 2.87
C SER A 538 35.50 9.71 4.27
N PRO A 539 36.82 9.54 4.39
CA PRO A 539 37.43 9.38 5.71
C PRO A 539 37.08 10.55 6.63
N ILE A 540 36.52 10.25 7.79
CA ILE A 540 36.10 11.23 8.78
C ILE A 540 37.13 11.22 9.91
N LYS A 541 37.62 12.40 10.35
CA LYS A 541 38.41 12.50 11.56
C LYS A 541 37.53 12.10 12.76
N GLU A 542 38.05 11.22 13.60
CA GLU A 542 37.34 10.77 14.81
C GLU A 542 36.85 11.94 15.70
N SER A 543 37.69 12.98 15.79
CA SER A 543 37.34 14.20 16.53
C SER A 543 36.16 14.98 15.97
N SER A 544 35.74 14.74 14.72
CA SER A 544 34.59 15.41 14.09
C SER A 544 33.25 14.80 14.51
N ILE A 545 33.26 13.57 15.03
CA ILE A 545 32.06 12.89 15.53
C ILE A 545 32.00 13.06 17.05
N LYS A 546 31.10 13.89 17.52
CA LYS A 546 30.93 14.14 18.95
C LYS A 546 30.52 12.87 19.70
N PRO A 547 31.15 12.54 20.85
CA PRO A 547 30.70 11.46 21.71
C PRO A 547 29.22 11.63 22.11
N GLY A 548 28.52 10.51 22.31
CA GLY A 548 27.08 10.53 22.63
C GLY A 548 26.13 10.79 21.45
N THR A 549 26.65 10.90 20.21
CA THR A 549 25.82 11.01 19.00
C THR A 549 25.52 9.63 18.39
N PRO A 550 24.43 9.50 17.61
CA PRO A 550 24.11 8.25 16.91
C PRO A 550 25.24 7.78 16.00
N GLY A 551 25.91 8.72 15.31
CA GLY A 551 27.05 8.43 14.43
C GLY A 551 28.24 7.84 15.18
N ALA A 552 28.56 8.39 16.35
CA ALA A 552 29.63 7.86 17.20
C ALA A 552 29.38 6.41 17.64
N ALA A 553 28.15 6.12 18.05
CA ALA A 553 27.75 4.77 18.46
C ALA A 553 27.79 3.77 17.29
N ILE A 554 27.32 4.16 16.10
CA ILE A 554 27.37 3.32 14.89
C ILE A 554 28.83 3.02 14.49
N MET A 555 29.70 4.03 14.49
CA MET A 555 31.11 3.86 14.11
C MET A 555 31.89 3.02 15.14
N ALA A 556 31.64 3.22 16.44
CA ALA A 556 32.28 2.44 17.53
C ALA A 556 31.87 0.96 17.47
N LYS A 557 30.62 0.66 17.12
CA LYS A 557 30.11 -0.72 17.07
C LYS A 557 30.78 -1.55 15.99
N SER A 558 31.12 -0.96 14.83
CA SER A 558 31.88 -1.64 13.79
C SER A 558 33.24 -2.13 14.28
N ARG A 559 33.99 -1.28 14.95
CA ARG A 559 35.30 -1.62 15.49
C ARG A 559 35.24 -2.75 16.50
N ASN A 560 34.28 -2.70 17.41
CA ASN A 560 34.10 -3.73 18.41
C ASN A 560 33.68 -5.09 17.76
N ASN A 561 32.91 -5.05 16.70
CA ASN A 561 32.52 -6.27 15.98
C ASN A 561 33.71 -6.86 15.21
N LEU A 562 34.49 -6.04 14.49
CA LEU A 562 35.71 -6.49 13.79
C LEU A 562 36.74 -7.05 14.77
N ARG A 563 36.92 -6.43 15.94
CA ARG A 563 37.77 -6.94 16.97
C ARG A 563 37.37 -8.30 17.51
N LYS A 564 36.04 -8.47 17.76
CA LYS A 564 35.50 -9.76 18.23
C LYS A 564 35.65 -10.87 17.17
N VAL A 565 35.43 -10.56 15.90
CA VAL A 565 35.62 -11.52 14.79
C VAL A 565 37.10 -11.93 14.73
N HIS A 566 38.01 -10.97 14.77
CA HIS A 566 39.46 -11.23 14.73
C HIS A 566 39.96 -12.00 15.94
N GLU A 567 39.48 -11.66 17.15
CA GLU A 567 39.76 -12.43 18.38
C GLU A 567 39.20 -13.86 18.31
N GLY A 568 38.01 -14.02 17.72
CA GLY A 568 37.39 -15.33 17.50
C GLY A 568 38.18 -16.19 16.51
N ASP A 569 38.62 -15.61 15.40
CA ASP A 569 39.41 -16.30 14.38
C ASP A 569 40.81 -16.71 14.91
N GLN A 570 41.45 -15.83 15.69
CA GLN A 570 42.71 -16.16 16.35
C GLN A 570 42.56 -17.29 17.37
N TRP A 571 41.49 -17.22 18.15
CA TRP A 571 41.19 -18.26 19.12
C TRP A 571 40.89 -19.61 18.45
N LEU A 572 40.09 -19.63 17.37
CA LEU A 572 39.81 -20.84 16.59
C LEU A 572 41.08 -21.44 15.95
N ALA A 573 41.91 -20.57 15.39
CA ALA A 573 43.20 -20.99 14.83
C ALA A 573 44.13 -21.56 15.90
N GLN A 574 44.16 -21.00 17.12
CA GLN A 574 44.90 -21.52 18.24
C GLN A 574 44.36 -22.85 18.71
N LEU A 575 43.03 -22.96 18.90
CA LEU A 575 42.36 -24.20 19.31
C LEU A 575 42.59 -25.35 18.31
N LYS A 576 42.60 -25.04 17.00
CA LYS A 576 42.91 -26.02 15.96
C LYS A 576 44.35 -26.52 16.06
N ARG A 577 45.32 -25.62 16.33
CA ARG A 577 46.71 -25.99 16.56
C ARG A 577 46.85 -26.86 17.82
N ASP A 578 46.23 -26.47 18.90
CA ASP A 578 46.29 -27.22 20.17
C ASP A 578 45.68 -28.62 20.04
N LEU A 579 44.59 -28.77 19.29
CA LEU A 579 43.96 -30.07 18.96
C LEU A 579 44.91 -30.95 18.13
N LEU A 580 45.52 -30.39 17.09
CA LEU A 580 46.46 -31.14 16.25
C LEU A 580 47.68 -31.58 17.06
N ASN A 581 48.27 -30.69 17.87
CA ASN A 581 49.42 -31.03 18.75
C ASN A 581 49.02 -32.07 19.83
N ALA A 582 47.82 -32.03 20.36
CA ALA A 582 47.36 -33.02 21.34
C ALA A 582 47.19 -34.40 20.73
N VAL A 583 46.62 -34.46 19.51
CA VAL A 583 46.42 -35.72 18.75
C VAL A 583 47.81 -36.29 18.36
N GLU A 584 48.75 -35.50 17.87
CA GLU A 584 50.08 -35.95 17.49
C GLU A 584 50.92 -36.41 18.70
N SER A 585 50.69 -35.82 19.87
CA SER A 585 51.41 -36.17 21.10
C SER A 585 50.70 -37.23 21.94
N GLY A 586 49.57 -37.79 21.49
CA GLY A 586 48.78 -38.81 22.21
C GLY A 586 48.27 -38.36 23.58
N LYS A 587 48.07 -37.06 23.78
CA LYS A 587 47.53 -36.49 25.01
C LYS A 587 46.02 -36.53 25.02
N ASP A 588 45.43 -36.57 26.23
CA ASP A 588 43.98 -36.50 26.42
C ASP A 588 43.42 -35.18 25.86
N VAL A 589 42.43 -35.28 25.00
CA VAL A 589 41.79 -34.13 24.33
C VAL A 589 40.44 -33.74 25.01
N SER A 590 40.03 -34.38 26.07
CA SER A 590 38.75 -34.16 26.77
C SER A 590 38.58 -32.73 27.23
N ASP A 591 39.63 -32.08 27.76
CA ASP A 591 39.62 -30.69 28.18
C ASP A 591 39.47 -29.70 26.99
N LEU A 592 40.01 -30.05 25.84
CA LEU A 592 39.93 -29.26 24.62
C LEU A 592 38.51 -29.37 24.03
N ILE A 593 37.92 -30.56 24.04
CA ILE A 593 36.54 -30.79 23.62
C ILE A 593 35.58 -29.98 24.51
N THR A 594 35.77 -30.06 25.83
CA THR A 594 34.94 -29.26 26.78
C THR A 594 35.05 -27.76 26.52
N LYS A 595 36.24 -27.25 26.17
CA LYS A 595 36.47 -25.84 25.81
C LYS A 595 35.75 -25.48 24.49
N VAL A 596 35.75 -26.36 23.49
CA VAL A 596 35.00 -26.20 22.23
C VAL A 596 33.49 -26.14 22.52
N GLU A 597 32.97 -27.08 23.27
CA GLU A 597 31.54 -27.12 23.64
C GLU A 597 31.11 -25.88 24.41
N ALA A 598 31.90 -25.47 25.41
CA ALA A 598 31.64 -24.26 26.18
C ALA A 598 31.67 -23.01 25.29
N SER A 599 32.54 -22.94 24.28
CA SER A 599 32.61 -21.84 23.34
C SER A 599 31.44 -21.84 22.36
N LEU A 600 31.06 -23.00 21.84
CA LEU A 600 29.87 -23.19 21.00
C LEU A 600 28.60 -22.79 21.74
N TYR A 601 28.51 -23.15 23.02
CA TYR A 601 27.39 -22.78 23.90
C TYR A 601 27.35 -21.24 24.11
N ARG A 602 28.49 -20.61 24.38
CA ARG A 602 28.58 -19.15 24.58
C ARG A 602 28.34 -18.37 23.28
N SER A 603 28.73 -18.89 22.13
CA SER A 603 28.50 -18.25 20.82
C SER A 603 27.05 -18.32 20.34
N GLY A 604 26.18 -19.07 21.03
CA GLY A 604 24.78 -19.29 20.61
C GLY A 604 24.60 -20.23 19.43
N LEU A 605 25.70 -20.81 18.89
CA LEU A 605 25.64 -21.73 17.75
C LEU A 605 24.87 -23.03 18.09
N GLN A 606 24.87 -23.48 19.35
CA GLN A 606 24.04 -24.60 19.79
C GLN A 606 22.54 -24.35 19.66
N ARG A 607 22.09 -23.10 19.73
CA ARG A 607 20.69 -22.75 19.50
C ARG A 607 20.27 -22.94 18.05
N ALA A 608 21.23 -22.82 17.13
CA ALA A 608 21.06 -23.08 15.70
C ALA A 608 21.06 -24.59 15.38
N LEU A 609 21.57 -25.46 16.28
CA LEU A 609 21.66 -26.89 16.11
C LEU A 609 20.45 -27.66 16.69
N ARG A 610 19.57 -27.01 17.49
CA ARG A 610 18.32 -27.63 17.93
C ARG A 610 17.29 -27.60 16.79
N PRO A 611 16.69 -28.77 16.42
CA PRO A 611 15.57 -28.78 15.50
C PRO A 611 14.44 -27.95 16.08
N ALA A 612 13.77 -27.17 15.21
CA ALA A 612 12.58 -26.43 15.60
C ALA A 612 11.56 -27.41 16.17
N ALA A 613 11.19 -27.27 17.43
CA ALA A 613 10.17 -28.05 18.08
C ALA A 613 8.85 -27.88 17.31
N GLY A 614 8.46 -28.90 16.57
CA GLY A 614 7.23 -28.86 15.76
C GLY A 614 7.12 -29.92 14.68
N SER A 615 7.62 -31.16 14.92
CA SER A 615 7.17 -32.30 14.16
C SER A 615 7.23 -33.53 15.07
N SER A 616 6.02 -34.06 15.35
CA SER A 616 5.71 -35.40 15.88
C SER A 616 6.46 -35.87 17.17
N GLU A 617 5.68 -36.27 18.14
CA GLU A 617 6.07 -37.12 19.23
C GLU A 617 6.70 -38.42 18.63
N GLU A 618 8.02 -38.41 18.51
CA GLU A 618 8.83 -39.59 18.46
C GLU A 618 9.66 -39.64 19.75
N GLU A 619 9.58 -40.77 20.40
CA GLU A 619 10.18 -41.09 21.68
C GLU A 619 11.60 -40.55 21.83
N LEU A 620 11.87 -39.92 22.97
CA LEU A 620 13.20 -39.53 23.40
C LEU A 620 14.06 -40.80 23.50
N PRO A 621 15.21 -40.90 22.81
CA PRO A 621 16.15 -41.95 23.10
C PRO A 621 16.74 -41.74 24.49
N ASP A 622 16.93 -42.88 25.20
CA ASP A 622 17.47 -42.96 26.54
C ASP A 622 18.71 -42.04 26.73
N ALA A 623 18.73 -41.35 27.85
CA ALA A 623 19.76 -40.34 28.19
C ALA A 623 21.16 -40.94 28.46
N ASP A 624 21.35 -42.26 28.34
CA ASP A 624 22.58 -42.95 28.71
C ASP A 624 23.33 -43.58 27.51
N ALA A 625 22.96 -43.28 26.25
CA ALA A 625 23.69 -43.77 25.09
C ALA A 625 24.85 -42.84 24.70
N GLU A 626 26.08 -43.26 24.96
CA GLU A 626 27.29 -42.60 24.48
C GLU A 626 27.30 -42.49 22.92
N PRO A 627 27.55 -41.31 22.34
CA PRO A 627 27.59 -41.15 20.87
C PRO A 627 28.85 -41.83 20.32
N LYS A 628 28.68 -42.71 19.32
CA LYS A 628 29.77 -43.38 18.63
C LYS A 628 30.65 -42.39 17.88
N PRO A 629 31.99 -42.50 17.90
CA PRO A 629 32.94 -41.58 17.29
C PRO A 629 32.77 -41.37 15.78
N ALA A 630 32.11 -42.26 15.07
CA ALA A 630 31.87 -42.17 13.62
C ALA A 630 30.81 -41.15 13.20
N ASP A 631 29.93 -40.68 14.11
CA ASP A 631 28.86 -39.73 13.79
C ASP A 631 29.28 -38.29 13.93
N ILE A 632 30.46 -38.02 14.51
CA ILE A 632 31.01 -36.68 14.71
C ILE A 632 31.62 -36.09 13.42
N MET A 633 31.95 -36.96 12.43
CA MET A 633 32.65 -36.55 11.19
C MET A 633 31.77 -36.46 9.94
N LYS A 634 30.47 -36.67 10.03
CA LYS A 634 29.60 -36.45 8.86
C LYS A 634 29.29 -34.94 8.75
N PRO A 635 29.62 -34.29 7.59
CA PRO A 635 29.17 -32.92 7.38
C PRO A 635 27.64 -32.91 7.41
N PRO A 636 27.01 -31.93 8.08
CA PRO A 636 25.55 -31.88 8.16
C PRO A 636 24.99 -31.68 6.76
N THR A 637 24.25 -32.65 6.26
CA THR A 637 23.34 -32.48 5.10
C THR A 637 22.19 -31.59 5.54
N SER A 638 22.45 -30.29 5.65
CA SER A 638 21.43 -29.37 6.11
C SER A 638 20.78 -28.66 4.92
N THR A 639 19.53 -28.96 4.71
CA THR A 639 18.54 -28.09 4.03
C THR A 639 18.11 -26.93 4.94
N ARG A 640 19.05 -26.24 5.61
CA ARG A 640 18.75 -25.06 6.43
C ARG A 640 18.60 -23.82 5.56
N PRO A 641 17.65 -22.89 5.88
CA PRO A 641 17.67 -21.57 5.26
C PRO A 641 19.04 -20.96 5.53
N PHE A 642 19.67 -20.50 4.46
CA PHE A 642 20.99 -19.92 4.39
C PHE A 642 21.19 -18.86 5.48
N GLU A 643 22.02 -19.13 6.48
CA GLU A 643 22.45 -18.12 7.46
C GLU A 643 23.29 -17.06 6.73
N ARG A 644 22.79 -15.84 6.69
CA ARG A 644 23.50 -14.74 6.04
C ARG A 644 24.74 -14.40 6.88
N PRO A 645 25.90 -14.16 6.25
CA PRO A 645 27.12 -13.83 6.99
C PRO A 645 26.93 -12.55 7.82
N HIS A 646 27.71 -12.43 8.91
CA HIS A 646 27.68 -11.22 9.73
C HIS A 646 27.97 -9.99 8.86
N PRO A 647 27.25 -8.85 9.01
CA PRO A 647 27.40 -7.68 8.15
C PRO A 647 28.83 -7.15 8.00
N SER A 648 29.66 -7.24 9.03
CA SER A 648 31.07 -6.81 8.98
C SER A 648 32.01 -7.72 8.15
N THR A 649 31.52 -8.85 7.66
CA THR A 649 32.26 -9.76 6.77
C THR A 649 31.82 -9.67 5.32
N LEU A 650 30.91 -8.75 4.99
CA LEU A 650 30.41 -8.56 3.64
C LEU A 650 31.45 -7.86 2.76
N ASP A 651 31.67 -8.39 1.55
CA ASP A 651 32.43 -7.71 0.50
C ASP A 651 31.53 -6.67 -0.19
N ILE A 652 31.65 -5.42 0.22
CA ILE A 652 30.80 -4.32 -0.22
C ILE A 652 31.49 -3.60 -1.39
N LYS A 653 30.83 -3.60 -2.56
CA LYS A 653 31.31 -2.96 -3.79
C LYS A 653 30.36 -1.84 -4.21
N PHE A 654 30.87 -0.62 -4.33
CA PHE A 654 30.13 0.55 -4.79
C PHE A 654 30.10 0.59 -6.33
N ASP A 655 29.39 -0.34 -6.95
CA ASP A 655 29.30 -0.49 -8.41
C ASP A 655 28.07 0.27 -8.94
N ALA A 656 28.33 1.45 -9.53
CA ALA A 656 27.28 2.27 -10.12
C ALA A 656 26.58 1.60 -11.34
N ALA A 657 27.25 0.69 -12.07
CA ALA A 657 26.66 -0.02 -13.19
C ALA A 657 25.61 -1.02 -12.68
N LEU A 658 25.98 -1.82 -11.68
CA LEU A 658 25.06 -2.73 -11.00
C LEU A 658 23.85 -1.99 -10.37
N GLY A 659 24.08 -0.78 -9.86
CA GLY A 659 23.01 0.08 -9.31
C GLY A 659 22.07 0.62 -10.38
N ARG A 660 22.59 1.01 -11.55
CA ARG A 660 21.76 1.43 -12.71
C ARG A 660 20.91 0.30 -13.23
N GLU A 661 21.43 -0.91 -13.35
CA GLU A 661 20.64 -2.09 -13.73
C GLU A 661 19.40 -2.26 -12.85
N ALA A 662 19.52 -2.06 -11.54
CA ALA A 662 18.37 -2.10 -10.63
C ALA A 662 17.32 -1.01 -10.94
N SER A 663 17.77 0.15 -11.40
CA SER A 663 16.90 1.26 -11.79
C SER A 663 16.20 1.00 -13.12
N ASP A 664 16.90 0.36 -14.07
CA ASP A 664 16.44 0.15 -15.45
C ASP A 664 15.70 -1.18 -15.65
N ALA A 665 15.75 -2.07 -14.65
CA ALA A 665 15.11 -3.39 -14.70
C ALA A 665 13.59 -3.31 -14.94
N HIS A 666 12.94 -2.22 -14.51
CA HIS A 666 11.50 -2.06 -14.62
C HIS A 666 11.06 -1.25 -15.85
N THR A 667 11.86 -0.26 -16.29
CA THR A 667 11.57 0.51 -17.51
C THR A 667 12.77 1.30 -17.99
N LYS A 668 13.02 1.27 -19.29
CA LYS A 668 14.00 2.13 -19.97
C LYS A 668 13.43 3.51 -20.33
N LYS A 669 12.11 3.70 -20.19
CA LYS A 669 11.41 4.94 -20.50
C LYS A 669 11.67 5.99 -19.42
N ARG A 670 11.99 7.22 -19.81
CA ARG A 670 12.07 8.37 -18.89
C ARG A 670 10.67 8.77 -18.45
N LEU A 671 10.32 8.52 -17.18
CA LEU A 671 9.01 8.79 -16.60
C LEU A 671 9.00 10.03 -15.73
N VAL A 672 7.86 10.75 -15.72
CA VAL A 672 7.60 11.86 -14.78
C VAL A 672 7.07 11.27 -13.45
N ARG A 673 7.97 10.79 -12.61
CA ARG A 673 7.62 10.07 -11.37
C ARG A 673 7.17 10.97 -10.24
N TYR A 674 7.73 12.19 -10.17
CA TYR A 674 7.49 13.15 -9.10
C TYR A 674 7.26 14.55 -9.67
N GLN A 675 6.55 15.39 -8.92
CA GLN A 675 6.46 16.80 -9.25
C GLN A 675 7.80 17.48 -8.94
N LEU A 676 8.47 17.98 -9.95
CA LEU A 676 9.83 18.53 -9.81
C LEU A 676 9.85 20.00 -9.38
N ASN A 677 8.87 20.79 -9.84
CA ASN A 677 8.79 22.22 -9.55
C ASN A 677 7.43 22.54 -8.94
N PRO A 678 7.37 22.93 -7.65
CA PRO A 678 6.14 23.42 -7.08
C PRO A 678 5.71 24.71 -7.82
N ARG A 679 4.44 24.75 -8.25
CA ARG A 679 3.83 25.93 -8.88
C ARG A 679 3.46 26.95 -7.78
N ALA A 680 3.20 28.18 -8.17
CA ALA A 680 2.57 29.14 -7.29
C ALA A 680 1.30 28.54 -6.67
N ASN A 681 1.05 28.79 -5.40
CA ASN A 681 -0.03 28.19 -4.61
C ASN A 681 0.11 26.67 -4.35
N TRP A 682 1.30 26.11 -4.50
CA TRP A 682 1.60 24.75 -4.10
C TRP A 682 1.64 24.63 -2.58
N GLY A 683 0.79 23.81 -2.03
CA GLY A 683 0.75 23.55 -0.59
C GLY A 683 -0.67 23.27 -0.07
N PRO A 684 -0.84 22.93 1.20
CA PRO A 684 -2.15 22.80 1.82
C PRO A 684 -2.77 24.19 1.96
N LEU A 685 -3.51 24.61 0.93
CA LEU A 685 -4.26 25.84 0.96
C LEU A 685 -5.50 25.61 1.81
N ASN A 686 -5.49 26.12 3.03
CA ASN A 686 -6.68 26.21 3.88
C ASN A 686 -7.67 27.26 3.35
N ARG A 687 -7.18 28.20 2.54
CA ARG A 687 -7.96 29.24 1.84
C ARG A 687 -7.25 29.61 0.55
N ALA A 688 -8.00 29.87 -0.52
CA ALA A 688 -7.43 30.46 -1.72
C ALA A 688 -6.93 31.88 -1.39
N ALA A 689 -5.61 32.05 -1.31
CA ALA A 689 -5.05 33.39 -1.29
C ALA A 689 -5.27 34.00 -2.70
N VAL A 690 -6.00 35.08 -2.79
CA VAL A 690 -6.07 35.91 -4.00
C VAL A 690 -4.62 36.30 -4.30
N ALA A 691 -4.12 35.94 -5.48
CA ALA A 691 -2.80 36.34 -5.92
C ALA A 691 -2.75 37.86 -5.97
N SER A 692 -2.07 38.48 -5.01
CA SER A 692 -1.60 39.85 -5.20
C SER A 692 -0.56 39.82 -6.34
N LYS A 693 -0.78 40.62 -7.35
CA LYS A 693 0.15 40.85 -8.47
C LYS A 693 1.55 41.18 -8.00
#